data_6e8b89d23d5fa3e56bef1b8accd62b85
#
_entry.id   6e8b89d23d5fa3e56bef1b8accd62b85
#
_cell.length_a   1.000
_cell.length_b   1.000
_cell.length_c   1.000
_cell.angle_alpha   90.00
_cell.angle_beta   90.00
_cell.angle_gamma   90.00
#
_symmetry.space_group_name_H-M   'P 1'
#
loop_
_entity.id
_entity.type
_entity.pdbx_description
1 polymer ?
#
loop_
_entity_poly.entity_id
_entity_poly.type
_entity_poly.pdbx_seq_one_letter_code
_entity_poly.pdbx_strand_id
1 'polypeptide(L)'
;MPHSFSYKRLALACATGLLVAACSQGSSIESPGVTNPGTPPGGGGGGGGGGGGTGAAPCPTGFTCRTAAVGGNTVAVVSGAVLTNLTLRNETGVIYEIDGRVDIGSDVGATGTAGGTAARLTIEPGVTIFGTSGQDYIVVNRGSQIEANGTAANPIIFTSQNDIERRADNDPTNDDGGSNIGEWGGMVILGQAPINRCRDAATPGTAQCENIVEGVTNPDALYGGADTTDNSGILRYVQVRFAGFAINTQGNELNGITLAGVGSGTTFEYVQVHNGSDDGIEWFGGTVNGRYLVVTGADDDSLDTDNGFQGTNQFVVVRQRTDGGDNIVEASSVGPGVTPLSNATFSNFTFVGDRTNAWRLNTGTVGRYVNGVVDFGDPCFRWEASAGDGQAGFNQAADPRFQSVLFDCTALNTSNSDAAAVQGAVNADPNNVVGANSLAATFFPGPVENGMTAINPTSVNNSFQAANYVGAFSPTETVTQNWAAGWTVGLFPAPTCPTGTTDSGFDIDGTTVCRITGVITDDIRLTRGNFYEIVNRVDVGIDVGADGTATGGDAGSLTIESGVTLFGDSGADYIVVNRGSQIFSNGTRANPVIMTSEADVTNAPGDRTDAISEWGGLVILGRAPINRCRDAATPGTVACENIVEGVTNPDALYGGATANDNSGSLTYTRVQFAGFAINTQGNELNGITFAGVGSGTNVDHIQVHNNSDDGVEFFGGGVNVRHLVLTGNDDDSIDTDNGYNGRIQFAIVTQRANGGDNINEASSVAPGVLPSNPMVANFTLVGNRTNAWRLNTGTVGRYMNGVVDFGKQCFRWESSAGDGVAGYSPTLDPRFQSVLFDCDGGIATGNSDAAAANGAVNADPNNVVGASSLTGTFINGANETAVVAMNPNSVDTWFQATTYAGAVQNNQDRWWADWSCGLEASSPC
;
A
#
# COMPACT_ATOMS: atom_id res chain seq x y z
N MET A 1 2.36 55.59 16.49
CA MET A 1 2.95 55.22 17.77
C MET A 1 3.13 53.71 17.68
N PRO A 2 4.32 53.18 17.92
CA PRO A 2 4.53 51.76 17.75
C PRO A 2 3.97 51.01 18.96
N HIS A 3 3.21 49.99 18.73
CA HIS A 3 2.76 49.01 19.71
C HIS A 3 3.84 47.95 19.91
N SER A 4 4.36 47.90 21.13
CA SER A 4 5.34 46.94 21.57
C SER A 4 4.63 45.61 21.96
N PHE A 5 4.98 44.52 21.34
CA PHE A 5 4.64 43.17 21.79
C PHE A 5 5.59 42.76 22.93
N SER A 6 5.01 42.26 24.01
CA SER A 6 5.71 41.85 25.23
C SER A 6 5.80 40.32 25.25
N TYR A 7 6.98 39.79 25.01
CA TYR A 7 7.28 38.39 25.28
C TYR A 7 7.62 38.22 26.77
N LYS A 8 6.87 37.39 27.44
CA LYS A 8 7.28 36.83 28.75
C LYS A 8 8.11 35.59 28.56
N ARG A 9 9.41 35.74 28.50
CA ARG A 9 10.32 34.62 28.77
C ARG A 9 10.63 34.54 30.27
N LEU A 10 10.36 33.38 30.84
CA LEU A 10 10.75 33.05 32.20
C LEU A 10 12.26 32.72 32.20
N ALA A 11 13.09 33.64 32.70
CA ALA A 11 14.53 33.41 32.88
C ALA A 11 14.76 32.68 34.20
N LEU A 12 15.26 31.47 34.15
CA LEU A 12 15.81 30.78 35.33
C LEU A 12 17.31 31.08 35.42
N ALA A 13 17.68 31.88 36.39
CA ALA A 13 19.08 32.25 36.71
C ALA A 13 19.76 31.08 37.43
N CYS A 14 20.93 30.65 36.94
CA CYS A 14 21.89 29.89 37.72
C CYS A 14 23.21 30.65 37.76
N ALA A 15 23.68 30.88 39.00
CA ALA A 15 24.85 31.68 39.32
C ALA A 15 26.17 30.94 39.16
N THR A 16 27.10 31.62 38.57
CA THR A 16 28.56 31.71 38.73
C THR A 16 29.35 30.68 39.55
N GLY A 17 30.36 30.11 38.91
CA GLY A 17 31.55 29.54 39.56
C GLY A 17 32.69 29.48 38.55
N LEU A 18 33.58 30.49 38.59
CA LEU A 18 34.86 30.51 37.89
C LEU A 18 35.81 29.45 38.46
N LEU A 19 36.54 28.73 37.62
CA LEU A 19 37.98 28.45 37.83
C LEU A 19 38.67 28.13 36.51
N VAL A 20 39.85 28.77 36.40
CA VAL A 20 40.77 28.85 35.26
C VAL A 20 41.68 27.63 35.24
N ALA A 21 42.11 27.24 34.07
CA ALA A 21 43.47 26.93 33.63
C ALA A 21 43.70 25.57 32.98
N ALA A 22 44.26 25.76 31.86
CA ALA A 22 45.47 25.19 31.25
C ALA A 22 45.39 23.95 30.35
N CYS A 23 45.87 24.25 29.16
CA CYS A 23 46.32 23.34 28.12
C CYS A 23 47.19 22.20 28.62
N SER A 24 47.04 21.02 27.99
CA SER A 24 48.23 20.34 27.49
C SER A 24 47.84 19.22 26.52
N GLN A 25 48.67 19.06 25.53
CA GLN A 25 48.66 18.19 24.38
C GLN A 25 48.80 16.71 24.70
N GLY A 26 48.27 15.87 23.75
CA GLY A 26 49.01 14.69 23.24
C GLY A 26 48.73 13.40 23.97
N SER A 27 48.26 12.42 23.26
CA SER A 27 49.09 11.49 22.50
C SER A 27 48.25 10.32 21.96
N SER A 28 48.48 10.06 20.67
CA SER A 28 48.11 8.86 19.95
C SER A 28 48.75 7.62 20.58
N ILE A 29 48.05 6.52 20.70
CA ILE A 29 48.64 5.18 20.88
C ILE A 29 48.37 4.38 19.62
N GLU A 30 49.42 4.21 18.79
CA GLU A 30 49.47 3.19 17.75
C GLU A 30 49.81 1.84 18.38
N SER A 31 49.18 0.77 17.87
CA SER A 31 49.63 -0.62 18.14
C SER A 31 50.34 -1.18 16.90
N PRO A 32 51.36 -2.02 17.03
CA PRO A 32 52.39 -2.21 16.05
C PRO A 32 52.03 -3.21 14.96
N GLY A 33 52.51 -2.87 13.75
CA GLY A 33 52.42 -3.69 12.57
C GLY A 33 53.36 -4.91 12.56
N VAL A 34 52.97 -5.89 11.79
CA VAL A 34 53.84 -7.00 11.35
C VAL A 34 54.09 -6.89 9.87
N THR A 35 55.33 -6.93 9.53
CA THR A 35 55.95 -6.70 8.24
C THR A 35 55.66 -7.78 7.18
N ASN A 36 55.48 -7.31 5.95
CA ASN A 36 55.54 -8.10 4.72
C ASN A 36 56.96 -8.37 4.27
N PRO A 37 57.30 -9.47 3.59
CA PRO A 37 57.87 -9.25 2.28
C PRO A 37 57.51 -10.28 1.16
N GLY A 38 57.33 -9.81 -0.03
CA GLY A 38 57.84 -10.44 -1.26
C GLY A 38 56.82 -11.06 -2.21
N THR A 39 56.54 -10.35 -3.29
CA THR A 39 56.09 -10.89 -4.61
C THR A 39 57.35 -11.24 -5.44
N PRO A 40 57.33 -12.00 -6.58
CA PRO A 40 56.35 -12.24 -7.64
C PRO A 40 56.41 -13.66 -8.27
N PRO A 41 56.00 -13.94 -9.53
CA PRO A 41 54.79 -13.63 -10.30
C PRO A 41 54.12 -14.84 -10.99
N GLY A 42 52.85 -14.70 -11.39
CA GLY A 42 52.36 -15.25 -12.67
C GLY A 42 51.56 -16.54 -12.63
N GLY A 43 50.31 -16.46 -13.17
CA GLY A 43 49.67 -17.58 -13.89
C GLY A 43 48.26 -17.96 -13.42
N GLY A 44 47.27 -17.48 -14.12
CA GLY A 44 46.04 -17.96 -14.60
C GLY A 44 45.20 -19.03 -13.92
N GLY A 45 43.89 -18.77 -13.84
CA GLY A 45 42.86 -19.76 -13.86
C GLY A 45 41.83 -19.70 -12.76
N GLY A 46 40.67 -19.19 -13.08
CA GLY A 46 39.31 -19.31 -12.69
C GLY A 46 38.90 -20.07 -11.44
N GLY A 47 37.88 -19.52 -10.78
CA GLY A 47 37.09 -20.19 -9.78
C GLY A 47 36.44 -19.18 -8.84
N GLY A 48 35.16 -18.91 -9.09
CA GLY A 48 34.39 -17.95 -8.32
C GLY A 48 34.18 -18.40 -6.88
N GLY A 49 34.07 -17.46 -6.01
CA GLY A 49 33.64 -17.53 -4.66
C GLY A 49 32.99 -16.20 -4.33
N GLY A 50 31.68 -16.09 -4.53
CA GLY A 50 30.91 -14.92 -4.22
C GLY A 50 30.85 -14.71 -2.72
N GLY A 51 31.43 -13.63 -2.24
CA GLY A 51 31.12 -13.04 -0.97
C GLY A 51 30.03 -11.99 -1.25
N GLY A 52 28.83 -12.19 -0.74
CA GLY A 52 27.75 -11.22 -0.81
C GLY A 52 28.16 -9.95 -0.09
N GLY A 53 28.39 -8.89 -0.84
CA GLY A 53 28.41 -7.53 -0.34
C GLY A 53 27.07 -6.95 -0.69
N THR A 54 26.32 -6.46 0.32
CA THR A 54 25.17 -5.60 0.18
C THR A 54 25.64 -4.30 -0.47
N GLY A 55 25.67 -4.23 -1.79
CA GLY A 55 25.97 -3.02 -2.53
C GLY A 55 24.74 -2.14 -2.55
N ALA A 56 24.86 -0.89 -2.06
CA ALA A 56 23.85 0.15 -2.24
C ALA A 56 23.47 0.25 -3.73
N ALA A 57 22.21 0.60 -4.02
CA ALA A 57 21.71 0.78 -5.37
C ALA A 57 22.62 1.73 -6.18
N PRO A 58 22.75 1.58 -7.50
CA PRO A 58 23.56 2.48 -8.30
C PRO A 58 22.96 3.89 -8.33
N CYS A 59 23.82 4.92 -8.40
CA CYS A 59 23.36 6.31 -8.51
C CYS A 59 22.54 6.49 -9.80
N PRO A 60 21.33 7.05 -9.72
CA PRO A 60 20.49 7.27 -10.89
C PRO A 60 21.17 8.17 -11.92
N THR A 61 20.93 7.86 -13.19
CA THR A 61 21.54 8.61 -14.29
C THR A 61 21.12 10.07 -14.26
N GLY A 62 22.09 10.98 -14.27
CA GLY A 62 21.87 12.43 -14.27
C GLY A 62 21.91 13.07 -12.88
N PHE A 63 22.07 12.30 -11.84
CA PHE A 63 22.21 12.80 -10.47
C PHE A 63 23.67 12.67 -9.96
N THR A 64 23.99 13.47 -8.96
CA THR A 64 25.16 13.27 -8.10
C THR A 64 24.67 12.61 -6.81
N CYS A 65 25.34 11.54 -6.37
CA CYS A 65 24.95 10.86 -5.16
C CYS A 65 25.93 11.12 -4.02
N ARG A 66 25.43 11.06 -2.79
CA ARG A 66 26.28 11.03 -1.59
C ARG A 66 27.14 9.77 -1.55
N THR A 67 28.27 9.87 -0.89
CA THR A 67 29.13 8.69 -0.59
C THR A 67 28.60 7.86 0.58
N ALA A 68 27.80 8.45 1.47
CA ALA A 68 27.17 7.78 2.60
C ALA A 68 25.68 7.52 2.28
N ALA A 69 25.23 6.30 2.52
CA ALA A 69 23.82 5.93 2.47
C ALA A 69 23.06 6.51 3.67
N VAL A 70 21.74 6.70 3.53
CA VAL A 70 20.84 7.11 4.61
C VAL A 70 19.75 6.05 4.73
N GLY A 71 19.56 5.48 5.91
CA GLY A 71 18.64 4.36 6.11
C GLY A 71 18.90 3.16 5.17
N GLY A 72 20.15 2.92 4.80
CA GLY A 72 20.55 1.87 3.85
C GLY A 72 20.38 2.24 2.37
N ASN A 73 19.77 3.38 2.02
CA ASN A 73 19.47 3.78 0.64
C ASN A 73 20.57 4.63 0.01
N THR A 74 20.73 4.52 -1.31
CA THR A 74 21.53 5.46 -2.11
C THR A 74 20.82 6.82 -2.18
N VAL A 75 21.57 7.88 -1.89
CA VAL A 75 21.03 9.25 -1.85
C VAL A 75 21.40 10.00 -3.13
N ALA A 76 20.42 10.34 -3.94
CA ALA A 76 20.56 11.20 -5.11
C ALA A 76 20.25 12.66 -4.72
N VAL A 77 21.19 13.59 -4.99
CA VAL A 77 21.10 14.97 -4.52
C VAL A 77 20.45 15.88 -5.56
N VAL A 78 19.47 16.68 -5.11
CA VAL A 78 18.86 17.78 -5.87
C VAL A 78 19.24 19.10 -5.19
N SER A 79 19.90 20.01 -5.90
CA SER A 79 20.37 21.30 -5.33
C SER A 79 20.28 22.45 -6.31
N GLY A 80 20.09 23.66 -5.80
CA GLY A 80 20.10 24.90 -6.56
C GLY A 80 18.90 25.07 -7.51
N ALA A 81 19.08 25.71 -8.67
CA ALA A 81 18.00 26.00 -9.61
C ALA A 81 17.82 24.90 -10.66
N VAL A 82 16.66 24.25 -10.67
CA VAL A 82 16.22 23.26 -11.66
C VAL A 82 15.52 24.00 -12.81
N LEU A 83 16.26 24.38 -13.82
CA LEU A 83 15.77 25.19 -14.96
C LEU A 83 15.25 24.35 -16.16
N THR A 84 15.27 23.04 -16.05
CA THR A 84 14.73 22.09 -17.03
C THR A 84 13.87 21.06 -16.33
N ASN A 85 12.97 20.42 -17.05
CA ASN A 85 12.13 19.39 -16.47
C ASN A 85 12.97 18.28 -15.84
N LEU A 86 12.65 17.92 -14.60
CA LEU A 86 13.31 16.88 -13.81
C LEU A 86 12.29 15.84 -13.36
N THR A 87 12.68 14.57 -13.40
CA THR A 87 11.85 13.47 -12.89
C THR A 87 12.60 12.74 -11.78
N LEU A 88 11.99 12.63 -10.61
CA LEU A 88 12.44 11.76 -9.52
C LEU A 88 11.69 10.43 -9.67
N ARG A 89 12.45 9.37 -9.92
CA ARG A 89 11.89 8.04 -10.19
C ARG A 89 11.84 7.20 -8.92
N ASN A 90 10.84 6.34 -8.82
CA ASN A 90 10.80 5.33 -7.78
C ASN A 90 11.71 4.16 -8.18
N GLU A 91 12.98 4.25 -7.81
CA GLU A 91 14.00 3.21 -8.03
C GLU A 91 14.30 2.55 -6.67
N THR A 92 14.23 1.23 -6.61
CA THR A 92 14.44 0.46 -5.38
C THR A 92 15.79 0.80 -4.72
N GLY A 93 15.77 1.13 -3.45
CA GLY A 93 16.96 1.51 -2.69
C GLY A 93 17.54 2.88 -3.04
N VAL A 94 16.75 3.78 -3.66
CA VAL A 94 17.13 5.17 -3.97
C VAL A 94 16.16 6.13 -3.30
N ILE A 95 16.69 7.14 -2.62
CA ILE A 95 15.96 8.28 -2.07
C ILE A 95 16.59 9.59 -2.52
N TYR A 96 15.87 10.71 -2.42
CA TYR A 96 16.32 11.99 -2.93
C TYR A 96 16.51 13.00 -1.81
N GLU A 97 17.64 13.69 -1.85
CA GLU A 97 17.95 14.78 -0.91
C GLU A 97 17.72 16.14 -1.55
N ILE A 98 17.07 17.04 -0.82
CA ILE A 98 17.06 18.49 -1.08
C ILE A 98 18.24 19.08 -0.32
N ASP A 99 19.22 19.61 -1.04
CA ASP A 99 20.45 20.21 -0.46
C ASP A 99 20.40 21.74 -0.65
N GLY A 100 20.12 22.43 0.42
CA GLY A 100 19.82 23.85 0.46
C GLY A 100 18.49 24.22 -0.20
N ARG A 101 18.35 25.48 -0.58
CA ARG A 101 17.18 25.95 -1.34
C ARG A 101 17.19 25.37 -2.76
N VAL A 102 16.14 24.66 -3.14
CA VAL A 102 15.93 24.15 -4.50
C VAL A 102 14.81 24.92 -5.18
N ASP A 103 15.16 25.68 -6.24
CA ASP A 103 14.22 26.44 -7.05
C ASP A 103 13.79 25.62 -8.28
N ILE A 104 12.50 25.32 -8.40
CA ILE A 104 11.94 24.72 -9.62
C ILE A 104 11.58 25.86 -10.58
N GLY A 105 12.34 25.94 -11.66
CA GLY A 105 12.33 27.05 -12.57
C GLY A 105 12.87 28.34 -11.97
N SER A 106 12.62 29.45 -12.64
CA SER A 106 12.80 30.80 -12.13
C SER A 106 11.58 31.65 -12.45
N ASP A 107 11.30 32.65 -11.64
CA ASP A 107 10.08 33.47 -11.72
C ASP A 107 9.85 34.05 -13.10
N VAL A 108 8.73 33.68 -13.74
CA VAL A 108 8.30 34.26 -15.03
C VAL A 108 7.50 35.55 -14.87
N GLY A 109 7.28 36.00 -13.62
CA GLY A 109 6.51 37.19 -13.28
C GLY A 109 5.00 36.97 -13.26
N ALA A 110 4.27 37.97 -12.78
CA ALA A 110 2.82 37.94 -12.59
C ALA A 110 2.01 37.73 -13.88
N THR A 111 2.59 37.98 -15.05
CA THR A 111 1.95 37.83 -16.37
C THR A 111 2.65 36.78 -17.24
N GLY A 112 3.60 36.06 -16.74
CA GLY A 112 4.36 35.07 -17.52
C GLY A 112 5.37 35.68 -18.52
N THR A 113 5.72 36.94 -18.40
CA THR A 113 6.51 37.71 -19.41
C THR A 113 7.81 38.32 -18.86
N ALA A 114 8.18 38.05 -17.62
CA ALA A 114 9.36 38.64 -16.98
C ALA A 114 10.71 38.02 -17.40
N GLY A 115 10.72 37.07 -18.33
CA GLY A 115 11.95 36.46 -18.87
C GLY A 115 12.56 35.35 -18.01
N GLY A 116 11.86 34.88 -16.98
CA GLY A 116 12.21 33.66 -16.24
C GLY A 116 12.05 32.40 -17.07
N THR A 117 12.47 31.28 -16.50
CA THR A 117 12.38 29.94 -17.12
C THR A 117 11.45 29.05 -16.32
N ALA A 118 10.33 28.64 -16.90
CA ALA A 118 9.45 27.64 -16.29
C ALA A 118 10.06 26.25 -16.39
N ALA A 119 9.93 25.45 -15.32
CA ALA A 119 10.35 24.06 -15.26
C ALA A 119 9.29 23.21 -14.56
N ARG A 120 9.38 21.88 -14.75
CA ARG A 120 8.51 20.93 -14.08
C ARG A 120 9.33 19.93 -13.29
N LEU A 121 8.97 19.74 -12.02
CA LEU A 121 9.42 18.65 -11.18
C LEU A 121 8.36 17.55 -11.18
N THR A 122 8.65 16.39 -11.76
CA THR A 122 7.76 15.22 -11.74
C THR A 122 8.29 14.23 -10.71
N ILE A 123 7.41 13.73 -9.84
CA ILE A 123 7.76 12.78 -8.77
C ILE A 123 6.85 11.56 -8.92
N GLU A 124 7.46 10.39 -9.10
CA GLU A 124 6.73 9.14 -9.24
C GLU A 124 6.13 8.67 -7.89
N PRO A 125 5.01 7.92 -7.89
CA PRO A 125 4.42 7.38 -6.66
C PRO A 125 5.41 6.55 -5.85
N GLY A 126 5.43 6.72 -4.51
CA GLY A 126 6.30 6.00 -3.59
C GLY A 126 7.71 6.58 -3.43
N VAL A 127 8.03 7.70 -4.09
CA VAL A 127 9.33 8.37 -3.92
C VAL A 127 9.41 9.04 -2.56
N THR A 128 10.56 8.86 -1.88
CA THR A 128 10.92 9.57 -0.64
C THR A 128 11.93 10.66 -0.94
N ILE A 129 11.62 11.89 -0.48
CA ILE A 129 12.46 13.08 -0.58
C ILE A 129 12.72 13.61 0.83
N PHE A 130 13.95 14.04 1.13
CA PHE A 130 14.26 14.52 2.47
C PHE A 130 15.20 15.74 2.47
N GLY A 131 15.11 16.53 3.55
CA GLY A 131 16.10 17.55 3.91
C GLY A 131 16.87 17.15 5.16
N THR A 132 17.97 17.81 5.42
CA THR A 132 18.88 17.58 6.57
C THR A 132 18.86 18.72 7.58
N SER A 133 18.29 19.85 7.18
CA SER A 133 18.24 21.07 8.00
C SER A 133 17.08 21.96 7.55
N GLY A 134 16.71 22.92 8.37
CA GLY A 134 15.71 23.91 8.03
C GLY A 134 16.04 24.81 6.82
N GLN A 135 17.30 24.79 6.35
CA GLN A 135 17.69 25.50 5.13
C GLN A 135 17.46 24.72 3.86
N ASP A 136 17.05 23.44 3.96
CA ASP A 136 16.74 22.56 2.85
C ASP A 136 15.23 22.64 2.57
N TYR A 137 14.83 23.36 1.52
CA TYR A 137 13.45 23.57 1.16
C TYR A 137 13.25 23.72 -0.34
N ILE A 138 12.04 23.48 -0.81
CA ILE A 138 11.67 23.58 -2.21
C ILE A 138 10.89 24.86 -2.47
N VAL A 139 11.23 25.57 -3.53
CA VAL A 139 10.46 26.71 -4.05
C VAL A 139 10.02 26.40 -5.48
N VAL A 140 8.71 26.23 -5.70
CA VAL A 140 8.14 26.15 -7.04
C VAL A 140 7.81 27.56 -7.51
N ASN A 141 8.62 28.12 -8.40
CA ASN A 141 8.48 29.50 -8.85
C ASN A 141 7.28 29.69 -9.79
N ARG A 142 6.72 30.91 -9.87
CA ARG A 142 5.59 31.23 -10.75
C ARG A 142 5.84 30.76 -12.19
N GLY A 143 4.82 30.10 -12.77
CA GLY A 143 4.84 29.51 -14.10
C GLY A 143 5.51 28.12 -14.17
N SER A 144 6.14 27.65 -13.09
CA SER A 144 6.67 26.30 -12.95
C SER A 144 5.66 25.37 -12.28
N GLN A 145 5.92 24.06 -12.30
CA GLN A 145 4.97 23.06 -11.81
C GLN A 145 5.67 21.99 -10.98
N ILE A 146 4.98 21.51 -9.95
CA ILE A 146 5.30 20.26 -9.27
C ILE A 146 4.21 19.21 -9.59
N GLU A 147 4.59 18.07 -10.12
CA GLU A 147 3.73 16.94 -10.47
C GLU A 147 4.00 15.79 -9.49
N ALA A 148 3.55 15.94 -8.25
CA ALA A 148 3.63 14.95 -7.19
C ALA A 148 2.29 14.18 -7.11
N ASN A 149 2.12 13.18 -7.99
CA ASN A 149 0.88 12.43 -8.13
C ASN A 149 1.04 11.00 -7.61
N GLY A 150 1.06 10.84 -6.27
CA GLY A 150 1.11 9.57 -5.57
C GLY A 150 -0.20 8.79 -5.62
N THR A 151 -0.24 7.66 -4.92
CA THR A 151 -1.44 6.84 -4.68
C THR A 151 -1.57 6.50 -3.21
N ALA A 152 -2.73 6.03 -2.76
CA ALA A 152 -2.91 5.62 -1.37
C ALA A 152 -1.95 4.49 -0.95
N ALA A 153 -1.63 3.57 -1.87
CA ALA A 153 -0.68 2.48 -1.61
C ALA A 153 0.79 2.91 -1.73
N ASN A 154 1.07 3.97 -2.50
CA ASN A 154 2.41 4.50 -2.75
C ASN A 154 2.38 6.03 -2.62
N PRO A 155 2.22 6.59 -1.42
CA PRO A 155 2.26 8.04 -1.21
C PRO A 155 3.67 8.59 -1.51
N ILE A 156 3.74 9.85 -1.91
CA ILE A 156 5.00 10.56 -2.03
C ILE A 156 5.31 11.20 -0.67
N ILE A 157 6.51 10.96 -0.17
CA ILE A 157 6.91 11.37 1.18
C ILE A 157 8.00 12.44 1.10
N PHE A 158 7.73 13.61 1.65
CA PHE A 158 8.72 14.64 1.95
C PHE A 158 8.96 14.64 3.45
N THR A 159 10.20 14.43 3.88
CA THR A 159 10.53 14.25 5.29
C THR A 159 11.93 14.78 5.63
N SER A 160 12.47 14.39 6.78
CA SER A 160 13.83 14.71 7.21
C SER A 160 14.76 13.48 7.14
N GLN A 161 16.07 13.72 7.13
CA GLN A 161 17.06 12.65 7.32
C GLN A 161 16.83 11.92 8.65
N ASN A 162 16.52 12.66 9.72
CA ASN A 162 16.30 12.08 11.04
C ASN A 162 15.10 11.12 11.06
N ASP A 163 14.01 11.42 10.34
CA ASP A 163 12.86 10.51 10.23
C ASP A 163 13.26 9.18 9.55
N ILE A 164 14.03 9.25 8.46
CA ILE A 164 14.52 8.06 7.76
C ILE A 164 15.45 7.23 8.66
N GLU A 165 16.33 7.89 9.41
CA GLU A 165 17.27 7.20 10.31
C GLU A 165 16.58 6.60 11.52
N ARG A 166 15.57 7.28 12.10
CA ARG A 166 14.73 6.73 13.19
C ARG A 166 14.04 5.44 12.75
N ARG A 167 13.43 5.46 11.56
CA ARG A 167 12.73 4.27 11.00
C ARG A 167 13.67 3.13 10.64
N ALA A 168 14.96 3.39 10.47
CA ALA A 168 15.98 2.41 10.11
C ALA A 168 16.83 1.92 11.31
N ASP A 169 16.63 2.43 12.53
CA ASP A 169 17.47 2.12 13.69
C ASP A 169 17.01 0.90 14.49
N ASN A 170 15.89 0.29 14.09
CA ASN A 170 15.21 -0.83 14.78
C ASN A 170 14.72 -0.48 16.20
N ASP A 171 14.42 0.79 16.47
CA ASP A 171 13.78 1.24 17.71
C ASP A 171 12.40 1.85 17.42
N PRO A 172 11.33 1.04 17.43
CA PRO A 172 10.00 1.49 17.08
C PRO A 172 9.41 2.52 18.05
N THR A 173 10.06 2.74 19.21
CA THR A 173 9.56 3.69 20.20
C THR A 173 9.79 5.16 19.81
N ASN A 174 10.55 5.41 18.75
CA ASN A 174 10.84 6.75 18.25
C ASN A 174 10.37 7.02 16.80
N ASP A 175 9.77 6.03 16.11
CA ASP A 175 9.42 6.08 14.68
C ASP A 175 8.34 7.10 14.33
N ASP A 176 7.43 7.41 15.25
CA ASP A 176 6.43 8.46 15.05
C ASP A 176 7.02 9.88 15.18
N GLY A 177 8.28 9.98 15.55
CA GLY A 177 8.98 11.24 15.76
C GLY A 177 8.51 12.00 17.01
N GLY A 178 7.50 11.55 17.72
CA GLY A 178 6.97 12.16 18.94
C GLY A 178 6.71 13.66 18.77
N SER A 179 7.43 14.50 19.53
CA SER A 179 7.36 15.97 19.47
C SER A 179 8.38 16.61 18.52
N ASN A 180 9.06 15.85 17.65
CA ASN A 180 10.03 16.40 16.73
C ASN A 180 9.34 17.27 15.65
N ILE A 181 9.91 18.45 15.40
CA ILE A 181 9.43 19.44 14.45
C ILE A 181 10.63 20.15 13.83
N GLY A 182 10.46 20.87 12.71
CA GLY A 182 11.47 21.78 12.19
C GLY A 182 12.78 21.12 11.76
N GLU A 183 12.74 19.88 11.30
CA GLU A 183 13.93 19.13 10.90
C GLU A 183 14.40 19.45 9.48
N TRP A 184 13.52 20.05 8.66
CA TRP A 184 13.82 20.59 7.33
C TRP A 184 12.86 21.75 6.99
N GLY A 185 13.11 22.50 5.89
CA GLY A 185 12.43 23.77 5.68
C GLY A 185 11.02 23.70 5.11
N GLY A 186 10.63 22.62 4.41
CA GLY A 186 9.28 22.51 3.85
C GLY A 186 9.15 22.90 2.38
N MET A 187 7.90 23.21 1.96
CA MET A 187 7.55 23.43 0.55
C MET A 187 6.87 24.77 0.34
N VAL A 188 7.38 25.58 -0.59
CA VAL A 188 6.81 26.87 -1.00
C VAL A 188 6.38 26.79 -2.47
N ILE A 189 5.09 27.03 -2.74
CA ILE A 189 4.53 27.03 -4.11
C ILE A 189 3.99 28.40 -4.43
N LEU A 190 4.51 29.00 -5.50
CA LEU A 190 4.24 30.37 -5.92
C LEU A 190 3.39 30.36 -7.19
N GLY A 191 2.30 31.11 -7.17
CA GLY A 191 1.38 31.24 -8.30
C GLY A 191 1.13 32.67 -8.73
N GLN A 192 0.36 32.80 -9.82
CA GLN A 192 0.00 34.05 -10.46
C GLN A 192 -1.44 34.50 -10.15
N ALA A 193 -2.10 33.87 -9.17
CA ALA A 193 -3.46 34.21 -8.79
C ALA A 193 -3.52 35.50 -7.93
N PRO A 194 -4.69 36.16 -7.86
CA PRO A 194 -4.87 37.43 -7.15
C PRO A 194 -4.58 37.32 -5.65
N ILE A 195 -3.93 38.37 -5.14
CA ILE A 195 -3.67 38.63 -3.72
C ILE A 195 -4.12 40.03 -3.34
N ASN A 196 -4.28 40.31 -2.04
CA ASN A 196 -4.69 41.64 -1.58
C ASN A 196 -3.61 42.41 -0.78
N ARG A 197 -2.47 41.78 -0.48
CA ARG A 197 -1.30 42.43 0.13
C ARG A 197 -0.20 42.62 -0.91
N CYS A 198 0.02 43.87 -1.33
CA CYS A 198 1.05 44.20 -2.30
C CYS A 198 2.29 44.74 -1.60
N ARG A 199 3.51 44.28 -1.99
CA ARG A 199 4.77 44.84 -1.46
C ARG A 199 4.99 46.31 -1.87
N ASP A 200 4.42 46.70 -2.99
CA ASP A 200 4.50 48.06 -3.54
C ASP A 200 3.13 48.75 -3.55
N ALA A 201 3.04 49.99 -3.90
CA ALA A 201 1.79 50.77 -4.00
C ALA A 201 0.94 50.37 -5.22
N ALA A 202 0.72 49.11 -5.41
CA ALA A 202 -0.15 48.54 -6.45
C ALA A 202 -1.60 48.38 -5.96
N THR A 203 -2.54 48.20 -6.89
CA THR A 203 -3.93 47.95 -6.56
C THR A 203 -4.08 46.45 -6.26
N PRO A 204 -4.60 46.07 -5.08
CA PRO A 204 -4.89 44.67 -4.77
C PRO A 204 -5.71 43.95 -5.86
N GLY A 205 -5.43 42.66 -6.09
CA GLY A 205 -6.10 41.84 -7.09
C GLY A 205 -5.70 42.08 -8.56
N THR A 206 -4.75 42.98 -8.81
CA THR A 206 -4.24 43.24 -10.17
C THR A 206 -2.90 42.51 -10.41
N ALA A 207 -2.51 42.41 -11.68
CA ALA A 207 -1.22 41.78 -12.04
C ALA A 207 0.01 42.53 -11.49
N GLN A 208 -0.14 43.78 -11.03
CA GLN A 208 0.92 44.55 -10.40
C GLN A 208 1.00 44.29 -8.89
N CYS A 209 0.01 43.67 -8.31
CA CYS A 209 0.02 43.32 -6.88
C CYS A 209 0.80 42.02 -6.68
N GLU A 210 2.05 42.14 -6.31
CA GLU A 210 2.97 41.06 -5.98
C GLU A 210 3.46 41.19 -4.55
N ASN A 211 3.80 40.13 -3.92
CA ASN A 211 4.46 40.12 -2.62
C ASN A 211 5.56 39.04 -2.57
N ILE A 212 6.34 39.03 -1.49
CA ILE A 212 7.40 38.06 -1.21
C ILE A 212 6.91 37.19 -0.06
N VAL A 213 7.09 35.87 -0.18
CA VAL A 213 6.87 34.94 0.94
C VAL A 213 7.85 35.28 2.07
N GLU A 214 7.40 35.27 3.29
CA GLU A 214 8.13 35.67 4.50
C GLU A 214 9.55 35.10 4.54
N GLY A 215 10.52 35.98 4.66
CA GLY A 215 11.95 35.66 4.78
C GLY A 215 12.59 34.91 3.60
N VAL A 216 11.83 34.47 2.57
CA VAL A 216 12.37 33.75 1.43
C VAL A 216 12.89 34.72 0.36
N THR A 217 14.13 35.10 0.50
CA THR A 217 14.84 36.09 -0.33
C THR A 217 16.11 35.48 -0.95
N ASN A 218 16.69 36.15 -1.95
CA ASN A 218 17.93 35.80 -2.62
C ASN A 218 17.92 34.45 -3.36
N PRO A 219 17.08 34.29 -4.43
CA PRO A 219 16.18 35.29 -5.00
C PRO A 219 14.88 35.43 -4.22
N ASP A 220 14.19 36.56 -4.37
CA ASP A 220 12.89 36.79 -3.75
C ASP A 220 11.87 35.80 -4.26
N ALA A 221 11.17 35.12 -3.35
CA ALA A 221 10.06 34.21 -3.66
C ALA A 221 8.79 35.03 -3.92
N LEU A 222 8.67 35.56 -5.15
CA LEU A 222 7.60 36.45 -5.57
C LEU A 222 6.34 35.67 -5.93
N TYR A 223 5.18 36.12 -5.43
CA TYR A 223 3.86 35.56 -5.74
C TYR A 223 2.83 36.62 -6.04
N GLY A 224 1.72 36.19 -6.62
CA GLY A 224 0.62 37.06 -6.98
C GLY A 224 0.58 37.45 -8.46
N GLY A 225 -0.56 37.93 -8.88
CA GLY A 225 -0.91 38.26 -10.27
C GLY A 225 -2.41 38.46 -10.43
N ALA A 226 -2.96 38.11 -11.59
CA ALA A 226 -4.39 38.25 -11.88
C ALA A 226 -5.03 36.97 -12.49
N ASP A 227 -4.28 35.88 -12.60
CA ASP A 227 -4.77 34.60 -13.16
C ASP A 227 -5.38 33.73 -12.08
N THR A 228 -6.71 33.79 -11.93
CA THR A 228 -7.45 32.93 -10.96
C THR A 228 -7.37 31.45 -11.29
N THR A 229 -6.94 31.08 -12.51
CA THR A 229 -6.83 29.69 -12.98
C THR A 229 -5.39 29.20 -13.09
N ASP A 230 -4.45 29.97 -12.55
CA ASP A 230 -3.04 29.58 -12.46
C ASP A 230 -2.89 28.11 -12.01
N ASN A 231 -1.90 27.44 -12.61
CA ASN A 231 -1.69 26.01 -12.41
C ASN A 231 -0.23 25.73 -12.04
N SER A 232 0.02 25.53 -10.76
CA SER A 232 1.33 25.17 -10.21
C SER A 232 1.57 23.64 -10.17
N GLY A 233 0.65 22.81 -10.70
CA GLY A 233 0.81 21.36 -10.85
C GLY A 233 -0.18 20.51 -10.04
N ILE A 234 0.30 19.38 -9.54
CA ILE A 234 -0.49 18.37 -8.81
C ILE A 234 0.23 18.01 -7.52
N LEU A 235 -0.49 18.07 -6.40
CA LEU A 235 -0.14 17.39 -5.16
C LEU A 235 -1.29 16.43 -4.83
N ARG A 236 -1.02 15.14 -4.91
CA ARG A 236 -1.98 14.10 -4.58
C ARG A 236 -1.30 12.92 -3.88
N TYR A 237 -1.86 12.46 -2.75
CA TYR A 237 -1.25 11.49 -1.86
C TYR A 237 0.19 11.87 -1.51
N VAL A 238 0.33 13.07 -0.96
CA VAL A 238 1.60 13.65 -0.55
C VAL A 238 1.61 13.82 0.97
N GLN A 239 2.68 13.40 1.60
CA GLN A 239 2.97 13.67 3.01
C GLN A 239 4.14 14.63 3.11
N VAL A 240 4.02 15.67 3.96
CA VAL A 240 5.09 16.56 4.37
C VAL A 240 5.25 16.42 5.88
N ARG A 241 6.38 15.89 6.32
CA ARG A 241 6.63 15.53 7.72
C ARG A 241 7.79 16.31 8.29
N PHE A 242 7.68 16.74 9.56
CA PHE A 242 8.73 17.39 10.34
C PHE A 242 9.32 18.64 9.69
N ALA A 243 8.51 19.31 8.88
CA ALA A 243 8.91 20.52 8.16
C ALA A 243 8.74 21.80 8.99
N GLY A 244 9.09 22.93 8.38
CA GLY A 244 9.02 24.24 9.01
C GLY A 244 10.36 24.70 9.57
N PHE A 245 10.66 25.98 9.52
CA PHE A 245 11.93 26.51 10.01
C PHE A 245 11.89 28.02 10.20
N ALA A 246 12.31 28.47 11.38
CA ALA A 246 12.51 29.90 11.65
C ALA A 246 13.72 30.45 10.88
N ILE A 247 13.49 31.18 9.79
CA ILE A 247 14.52 31.78 8.94
C ILE A 247 15.31 32.84 9.72
N ASN A 248 14.64 33.57 10.61
CA ASN A 248 15.29 34.58 11.43
C ASN A 248 14.55 34.81 12.76
N THR A 249 15.20 35.61 13.65
CA THR A 249 14.65 35.91 14.99
C THR A 249 13.50 36.94 14.97
N GLN A 250 12.98 37.33 13.83
CA GLN A 250 11.93 38.33 13.66
C GLN A 250 10.56 37.74 13.36
N GLY A 251 10.42 36.40 13.45
CA GLY A 251 9.18 35.69 13.20
C GLY A 251 8.89 35.46 11.71
N ASN A 252 9.92 35.46 10.84
CA ASN A 252 9.79 34.90 9.51
C ASN A 252 10.14 33.45 9.55
N GLU A 253 9.19 32.62 9.24
CA GLU A 253 9.29 31.17 9.36
C GLU A 253 8.83 30.47 8.05
N LEU A 254 9.22 29.23 7.86
CA LEU A 254 8.74 28.39 6.78
C LEU A 254 7.71 27.42 7.33
N ASN A 255 6.63 27.27 6.64
CA ASN A 255 5.53 26.37 6.96
C ASN A 255 5.80 24.92 6.49
N GLY A 256 4.95 23.99 6.87
CA GLY A 256 4.89 22.69 6.22
C GLY A 256 4.69 22.83 4.73
N ILE A 257 3.60 23.47 4.32
CA ILE A 257 3.30 23.83 2.93
C ILE A 257 2.82 25.28 2.86
N THR A 258 3.50 26.11 2.09
CA THR A 258 3.05 27.48 1.75
C THR A 258 2.49 27.52 0.32
N LEU A 259 1.24 27.94 0.17
CA LEU A 259 0.55 28.15 -1.12
C LEU A 259 0.31 29.65 -1.34
N ALA A 260 1.24 30.31 -2.02
CA ALA A 260 1.23 31.76 -2.18
C ALA A 260 0.78 32.18 -3.58
N GLY A 261 -0.40 32.81 -3.69
CA GLY A 261 -0.99 33.22 -4.97
C GLY A 261 -1.30 32.03 -5.92
N VAL A 262 -1.52 30.84 -5.41
CA VAL A 262 -1.78 29.64 -6.22
C VAL A 262 -3.22 29.64 -6.73
N GLY A 263 -3.41 29.32 -8.02
CA GLY A 263 -4.72 29.37 -8.68
C GLY A 263 -5.48 28.07 -8.70
N SER A 264 -6.77 28.15 -9.11
CA SER A 264 -7.71 27.04 -9.13
C SER A 264 -7.42 25.95 -10.18
N GLY A 265 -6.43 26.17 -11.06
CA GLY A 265 -5.94 25.15 -11.98
C GLY A 265 -5.03 24.10 -11.33
N THR A 266 -4.54 24.37 -10.13
CA THR A 266 -3.69 23.47 -9.34
C THR A 266 -4.55 22.40 -8.66
N THR A 267 -4.11 21.13 -8.74
CA THR A 267 -4.71 20.01 -7.99
C THR A 267 -4.07 19.91 -6.61
N PHE A 268 -4.87 19.98 -5.55
CA PHE A 268 -4.41 19.87 -4.16
C PHE A 268 -5.35 18.95 -3.39
N GLU A 269 -5.05 17.63 -3.44
CA GLU A 269 -5.94 16.58 -2.90
C GLU A 269 -5.14 15.49 -2.20
N TYR A 270 -5.67 14.94 -1.09
CA TYR A 270 -5.01 13.90 -0.32
C TYR A 270 -3.60 14.34 0.10
N VAL A 271 -3.54 15.43 0.84
CA VAL A 271 -2.28 16.01 1.32
C VAL A 271 -2.27 16.01 2.84
N GLN A 272 -1.18 15.54 3.41
CA GLN A 272 -0.93 15.61 4.86
C GLN A 272 0.28 16.47 5.17
N VAL A 273 0.15 17.30 6.22
CA VAL A 273 1.28 17.87 6.97
C VAL A 273 1.30 17.25 8.36
N HIS A 274 2.47 16.75 8.76
CA HIS A 274 2.68 16.09 10.05
C HIS A 274 3.86 16.73 10.80
N ASN A 275 3.61 17.19 12.03
CA ASN A 275 4.61 17.79 12.92
C ASN A 275 5.43 18.93 12.27
N GLY A 276 4.73 19.96 11.76
CA GLY A 276 5.34 21.22 11.32
C GLY A 276 5.78 22.08 12.51
N SER A 277 6.89 22.84 12.40
CA SER A 277 7.34 23.77 13.46
C SER A 277 6.74 25.16 13.38
N ASP A 278 6.03 25.42 12.32
CA ASP A 278 5.24 26.63 12.07
C ASP A 278 3.86 26.15 11.59
N ASP A 279 3.19 26.89 10.70
CA ASP A 279 1.89 26.46 10.21
C ASP A 279 1.94 25.13 9.47
N GLY A 280 0.85 24.39 9.57
CA GLY A 280 0.67 23.17 8.79
C GLY A 280 0.55 23.53 7.30
N ILE A 281 -0.51 24.22 6.93
CA ILE A 281 -0.75 24.70 5.56
C ILE A 281 -1.14 26.17 5.63
N GLU A 282 -0.37 27.02 4.95
CA GLU A 282 -0.67 28.45 4.86
C GLU A 282 -0.98 28.89 3.42
N TRP A 283 -2.05 29.69 3.26
CA TRP A 283 -2.50 30.25 2.00
C TRP A 283 -2.35 31.78 1.99
N PHE A 284 -1.36 32.30 1.28
CA PHE A 284 -1.19 33.71 1.00
C PHE A 284 -1.97 34.15 -0.25
N GLY A 285 -3.26 34.40 -0.13
CA GLY A 285 -4.10 34.72 -1.28
C GLY A 285 -4.31 33.56 -2.25
N GLY A 286 -4.76 33.89 -3.47
CA GLY A 286 -5.01 32.87 -4.49
C GLY A 286 -6.41 32.24 -4.41
N THR A 287 -6.61 31.19 -5.23
CA THR A 287 -7.91 30.56 -5.47
C THR A 287 -7.84 29.03 -5.54
N VAL A 288 -6.74 28.41 -5.13
CA VAL A 288 -6.58 26.95 -5.15
C VAL A 288 -7.64 26.28 -4.28
N ASN A 289 -8.13 25.13 -4.74
CA ASN A 289 -9.10 24.34 -3.99
C ASN A 289 -8.43 23.10 -3.41
N GLY A 290 -8.62 22.87 -2.10
CA GLY A 290 -8.11 21.71 -1.38
C GLY A 290 -9.20 20.66 -1.12
N ARG A 291 -8.81 19.39 -1.10
CA ARG A 291 -9.72 18.29 -0.74
C ARG A 291 -8.97 17.13 -0.08
N TYR A 292 -9.59 16.54 0.94
CA TYR A 292 -8.97 15.43 1.70
C TYR A 292 -7.64 15.86 2.34
N LEU A 293 -7.70 16.90 3.16
CA LEU A 293 -6.55 17.48 3.81
C LEU A 293 -6.43 16.99 5.26
N VAL A 294 -5.23 16.66 5.66
CA VAL A 294 -4.91 16.20 7.01
C VAL A 294 -3.78 17.05 7.58
N VAL A 295 -3.98 17.64 8.76
CA VAL A 295 -2.90 18.30 9.50
C VAL A 295 -2.83 17.69 10.89
N THR A 296 -1.64 17.20 11.24
CA THR A 296 -1.39 16.56 12.52
C THR A 296 -0.15 17.19 13.16
N GLY A 297 -0.32 17.85 14.30
CA GLY A 297 0.78 18.29 15.17
C GLY A 297 1.57 19.51 14.70
N ALA A 298 1.00 20.44 13.92
CA ALA A 298 1.64 21.75 13.66
C ALA A 298 1.88 22.52 14.98
N ASP A 299 3.00 23.25 15.07
CA ASP A 299 3.42 23.91 16.31
C ASP A 299 2.97 25.36 16.44
N ASP A 300 2.59 26.00 15.34
CA ASP A 300 1.79 27.23 15.35
C ASP A 300 0.37 26.89 14.86
N ASP A 301 -0.15 27.51 13.84
CA ASP A 301 -1.52 27.25 13.38
C ASP A 301 -1.58 26.01 12.48
N SER A 302 -2.65 25.25 12.56
CA SER A 302 -2.78 24.08 11.68
C SER A 302 -3.12 24.51 10.24
N LEU A 303 -3.95 25.54 10.09
CA LEU A 303 -4.43 26.10 8.83
C LEU A 303 -4.43 27.63 8.92
N ASP A 304 -3.59 28.34 8.15
CA ASP A 304 -3.65 29.80 8.07
C ASP A 304 -4.13 30.28 6.69
N THR A 305 -5.03 31.26 6.68
CA THR A 305 -5.58 31.87 5.47
C THR A 305 -5.46 33.40 5.50
N ASP A 306 -4.57 33.94 4.68
CA ASP A 306 -4.30 35.40 4.63
C ASP A 306 -4.31 35.96 3.20
N ASN A 307 -4.03 37.20 3.10
CA ASN A 307 -3.70 37.97 1.87
C ASN A 307 -4.73 37.82 0.73
N GLY A 308 -6.03 37.63 1.08
CA GLY A 308 -7.11 37.59 0.10
C GLY A 308 -7.37 36.17 -0.47
N PHE A 309 -7.07 35.11 0.25
CA PHE A 309 -7.38 33.75 -0.17
C PHE A 309 -8.87 33.49 -0.35
N GLN A 310 -9.26 32.90 -1.48
CA GLN A 310 -10.66 32.67 -1.88
C GLN A 310 -10.95 31.22 -2.26
N GLY A 311 -10.06 30.30 -1.96
CA GLY A 311 -10.23 28.89 -2.27
C GLY A 311 -11.27 28.17 -1.40
N THR A 312 -11.56 26.94 -1.78
CA THR A 312 -12.46 26.03 -1.03
C THR A 312 -11.69 24.81 -0.55
N ASN A 313 -11.95 24.37 0.69
CA ASN A 313 -11.34 23.18 1.29
C ASN A 313 -12.43 22.23 1.79
N GLN A 314 -12.40 20.94 1.38
CA GLN A 314 -13.42 19.97 1.77
C GLN A 314 -12.78 18.67 2.27
N PHE A 315 -13.41 18.04 3.27
CA PHE A 315 -12.92 16.86 3.98
C PHE A 315 -11.56 17.17 4.62
N VAL A 316 -11.60 18.01 5.65
CA VAL A 316 -10.43 18.51 6.35
C VAL A 316 -10.39 17.95 7.76
N VAL A 317 -9.30 17.30 8.14
CA VAL A 317 -9.06 16.78 9.48
C VAL A 317 -7.86 17.49 10.08
N VAL A 318 -8.04 18.00 11.28
CA VAL A 318 -6.94 18.55 12.09
C VAL A 318 -6.91 17.84 13.43
N ARG A 319 -5.71 17.41 13.82
CA ARG A 319 -5.38 16.94 15.16
C ARG A 319 -4.18 17.70 15.71
N GLN A 320 -4.40 18.55 16.71
CA GLN A 320 -3.29 19.15 17.43
C GLN A 320 -2.57 18.11 18.30
N ARG A 321 -1.27 18.27 18.51
CA ARG A 321 -0.54 17.49 19.49
C ARG A 321 -0.72 18.11 20.89
N THR A 322 -0.47 17.31 21.94
CA THR A 322 -0.71 17.72 23.33
C THR A 322 0.33 18.67 23.88
N ASP A 323 1.49 18.80 23.23
CA ASP A 323 2.65 19.59 23.69
C ASP A 323 3.02 20.77 22.81
N GLY A 324 2.27 21.03 21.69
CA GLY A 324 2.50 22.13 20.76
C GLY A 324 1.26 22.54 20.00
N GLY A 325 1.32 23.66 19.30
CA GLY A 325 0.22 24.24 18.53
C GLY A 325 -0.29 25.55 19.13
N ASP A 326 -0.78 26.44 18.27
CA ASP A 326 -1.53 27.66 18.67
C ASP A 326 -3.01 27.51 18.27
N ASN A 327 -3.46 28.02 17.15
CA ASN A 327 -4.88 27.85 16.76
C ASN A 327 -5.05 26.68 15.78
N ILE A 328 -6.28 26.15 15.62
CA ILE A 328 -6.55 25.23 14.51
C ILE A 328 -6.65 26.01 13.21
N VAL A 329 -7.35 27.15 13.23
CA VAL A 329 -7.44 28.06 12.08
C VAL A 329 -7.09 29.47 12.53
N GLU A 330 -6.05 30.07 11.95
CA GLU A 330 -5.91 31.52 11.89
C GLU A 330 -6.47 32.01 10.54
N ALA A 331 -7.23 33.11 10.58
CA ALA A 331 -7.76 33.70 9.35
C ALA A 331 -7.66 35.22 9.43
N SER A 332 -6.93 35.81 8.48
CA SER A 332 -6.70 37.23 8.44
C SER A 332 -6.81 37.84 7.04
N SER A 333 -6.61 39.12 6.93
CA SER A 333 -6.56 39.90 5.71
C SER A 333 -5.83 41.23 5.95
N VAL A 334 -5.62 41.99 4.90
CA VAL A 334 -4.98 43.34 5.01
C VAL A 334 -5.88 44.34 5.73
N GLY A 335 -7.18 44.22 5.59
CA GLY A 335 -8.16 45.12 6.22
C GLY A 335 -9.57 44.83 5.77
N PRO A 336 -10.58 45.33 6.54
CA PRO A 336 -11.97 45.19 6.18
C PRO A 336 -12.29 45.77 4.80
N GLY A 337 -13.00 45.01 3.97
CA GLY A 337 -13.45 45.40 2.63
C GLY A 337 -12.35 45.50 1.57
N VAL A 338 -11.09 45.15 1.86
CA VAL A 338 -10.02 45.09 0.85
C VAL A 338 -10.23 43.90 -0.07
N THR A 339 -10.30 44.13 -1.37
CA THR A 339 -10.57 43.07 -2.37
C THR A 339 -9.30 42.68 -3.13
N PRO A 340 -9.10 41.36 -3.43
CA PRO A 340 -9.98 40.25 -3.10
C PRO A 340 -10.11 40.06 -1.58
N LEU A 341 -11.30 39.72 -1.09
CA LEU A 341 -11.52 39.45 0.33
C LEU A 341 -10.82 38.12 0.72
N SER A 342 -10.27 38.04 1.92
CA SER A 342 -9.93 36.72 2.52
C SER A 342 -11.23 36.00 2.88
N ASN A 343 -11.67 35.10 1.98
CA ASN A 343 -12.97 34.41 2.03
C ASN A 343 -12.79 32.93 1.79
N ALA A 344 -11.95 32.29 2.58
CA ALA A 344 -11.77 30.85 2.59
C ALA A 344 -13.10 30.14 2.89
N THR A 345 -13.41 29.06 2.16
CA THR A 345 -14.60 28.25 2.47
C THR A 345 -14.19 26.83 2.83
N PHE A 346 -14.54 26.40 4.03
CA PHE A 346 -14.31 25.03 4.50
C PHE A 346 -15.64 24.27 4.61
N SER A 347 -15.63 23.02 4.17
CA SER A 347 -16.81 22.15 4.31
C SER A 347 -16.40 20.73 4.72
N ASN A 348 -17.24 20.07 5.52
CA ASN A 348 -17.02 18.73 6.01
C ASN A 348 -15.64 18.62 6.70
N PHE A 349 -15.51 19.23 7.86
CA PHE A 349 -14.28 19.23 8.64
C PHE A 349 -14.49 18.64 10.04
N THR A 350 -13.44 18.05 10.58
CA THR A 350 -13.36 17.61 11.99
C THR A 350 -12.06 18.14 12.59
N PHE A 351 -12.18 19.04 13.56
CA PHE A 351 -11.10 19.70 14.26
C PHE A 351 -11.00 19.23 15.69
N VAL A 352 -9.86 18.67 16.08
CA VAL A 352 -9.60 18.13 17.41
C VAL A 352 -8.34 18.74 17.99
N GLY A 353 -8.44 19.31 19.19
CA GLY A 353 -7.31 19.96 19.85
C GLY A 353 -7.65 20.49 21.23
N ASP A 354 -6.64 21.09 21.88
CA ASP A 354 -6.77 21.62 23.22
C ASP A 354 -5.82 22.80 23.49
N ARG A 355 -5.33 23.44 22.40
CA ARG A 355 -4.36 24.52 22.56
C ARG A 355 -5.07 25.89 22.65
N THR A 356 -4.62 26.92 21.99
CA THR A 356 -5.06 28.30 22.24
C THR A 356 -6.52 28.57 21.87
N ASN A 357 -6.93 28.35 20.60
CA ASN A 357 -8.31 28.45 20.13
C ASN A 357 -8.56 27.54 18.92
N ALA A 358 -9.81 27.14 18.69
CA ALA A 358 -10.14 26.49 17.41
C ALA A 358 -10.08 27.50 16.25
N TRP A 359 -10.53 28.74 16.45
CA TRP A 359 -10.38 29.83 15.48
C TRP A 359 -9.82 31.10 16.11
N ARG A 360 -8.81 31.69 15.45
CA ARG A 360 -8.42 33.08 15.58
C ARG A 360 -8.89 33.82 14.32
N LEU A 361 -9.90 34.65 14.46
CA LEU A 361 -10.46 35.45 13.37
C LEU A 361 -9.98 36.90 13.50
N ASN A 362 -9.18 37.32 12.54
CA ASN A 362 -8.43 38.53 12.60
C ASN A 362 -8.80 39.48 11.43
N THR A 363 -8.16 40.59 11.33
CA THR A 363 -8.39 41.74 10.46
C THR A 363 -8.98 41.40 9.08
N GLY A 364 -10.26 41.75 8.82
CA GLY A 364 -10.89 41.75 7.50
C GLY A 364 -11.24 40.38 6.90
N THR A 365 -11.03 39.25 7.61
CA THR A 365 -11.41 37.91 7.11
C THR A 365 -12.94 37.73 7.07
N VAL A 366 -13.47 37.09 6.04
CA VAL A 366 -14.93 36.83 5.85
C VAL A 366 -15.21 35.34 5.55
N GLY A 367 -14.39 34.41 6.03
CA GLY A 367 -14.44 32.98 5.76
C GLY A 367 -15.81 32.33 6.03
N ARG A 368 -16.05 31.14 5.44
CA ARG A 368 -17.27 30.38 5.61
C ARG A 368 -16.97 28.92 5.98
N TYR A 369 -17.58 28.42 7.04
CA TYR A 369 -17.37 27.11 7.63
C TYR A 369 -18.69 26.32 7.66
N VAL A 370 -18.73 25.14 7.00
CA VAL A 370 -19.97 24.40 6.75
C VAL A 370 -19.81 22.93 7.10
N ASN A 371 -20.78 22.32 7.77
CA ASN A 371 -20.80 20.89 8.10
C ASN A 371 -19.58 20.46 8.93
N GLY A 372 -19.27 21.14 9.99
CA GLY A 372 -18.11 20.92 10.83
C GLY A 372 -18.39 20.27 12.16
N VAL A 373 -17.39 19.59 12.71
CA VAL A 373 -17.34 19.16 14.12
C VAL A 373 -16.06 19.72 14.74
N VAL A 374 -16.18 20.29 15.92
CA VAL A 374 -15.06 20.80 16.72
C VAL A 374 -15.12 20.16 18.09
N ASP A 375 -14.06 19.46 18.46
CA ASP A 375 -13.81 18.88 19.79
C ASP A 375 -12.56 19.58 20.35
N PHE A 376 -12.75 20.55 21.25
CA PHE A 376 -11.68 21.44 21.63
C PHE A 376 -11.61 21.70 23.15
N GLY A 377 -10.45 21.41 23.71
CA GLY A 377 -10.21 21.52 25.16
C GLY A 377 -10.16 22.95 25.73
N ASP A 378 -10.05 23.96 24.89
CA ASP A 378 -10.01 25.39 25.19
C ASP A 378 -11.14 26.18 24.50
N PRO A 379 -11.20 27.54 24.58
CA PRO A 379 -12.26 28.28 23.89
C PRO A 379 -12.26 28.14 22.37
N CYS A 380 -13.47 28.02 21.78
CA CYS A 380 -13.59 27.92 20.32
C CYS A 380 -13.00 29.14 19.57
N PHE A 381 -13.28 30.37 20.07
CA PHE A 381 -13.01 31.57 19.29
C PHE A 381 -12.19 32.62 20.03
N ARG A 382 -11.20 33.15 19.31
CA ARG A 382 -10.68 34.46 19.46
C ARG A 382 -11.10 35.30 18.24
N TRP A 383 -12.19 36.04 18.36
CA TRP A 383 -12.71 36.94 17.34
C TRP A 383 -12.24 38.35 17.60
N GLU A 384 -11.35 38.89 16.80
CA GLU A 384 -10.84 40.23 16.96
C GLU A 384 -11.85 41.26 16.39
N ALA A 385 -11.95 42.45 17.01
CA ALA A 385 -12.88 43.50 16.58
C ALA A 385 -12.62 44.06 15.17
N SER A 386 -11.46 43.73 14.58
CA SER A 386 -11.09 44.06 13.21
C SER A 386 -11.46 42.98 12.19
N ALA A 387 -11.96 41.80 12.62
CA ALA A 387 -12.41 40.75 11.71
C ALA A 387 -13.66 41.21 10.93
N GLY A 388 -13.92 40.56 9.81
CA GLY A 388 -15.06 40.85 8.97
C GLY A 388 -15.11 42.28 8.46
N ASP A 389 -16.19 42.97 8.77
CA ASP A 389 -16.40 44.38 8.40
C ASP A 389 -15.68 45.38 9.33
N GLY A 390 -14.98 44.88 10.36
CA GLY A 390 -14.26 45.73 11.31
C GLY A 390 -15.14 46.50 12.30
N GLN A 391 -16.41 46.09 12.48
CA GLN A 391 -17.36 46.64 13.42
C GLN A 391 -17.64 45.63 14.54
N ALA A 392 -17.96 46.15 15.71
CA ALA A 392 -18.38 45.27 16.82
C ALA A 392 -19.75 44.65 16.56
N GLY A 393 -19.87 43.36 16.96
CA GLY A 393 -21.06 42.55 16.74
C GLY A 393 -21.01 41.77 15.42
N PHE A 394 -22.10 41.08 15.07
CA PHE A 394 -22.15 40.24 13.88
C PHE A 394 -22.96 40.83 12.74
N ASN A 395 -22.37 40.83 11.56
CA ASN A 395 -22.99 41.24 10.30
C ASN A 395 -22.93 40.04 9.30
N GLN A 396 -24.04 39.34 9.10
CA GLN A 396 -24.12 38.16 8.24
C GLN A 396 -23.64 38.38 6.80
N ALA A 397 -23.66 39.61 6.32
CA ALA A 397 -23.24 39.98 4.94
C ALA A 397 -21.73 40.19 4.78
N ALA A 398 -21.04 40.47 5.89
CA ALA A 398 -19.65 40.93 5.84
C ALA A 398 -18.70 40.27 6.85
N ASP A 399 -19.21 39.36 7.69
CA ASP A 399 -18.40 38.68 8.71
C ASP A 399 -18.27 37.18 8.42
N PRO A 400 -17.31 36.48 9.07
CA PRO A 400 -17.18 35.01 9.02
C PRO A 400 -18.48 34.28 9.42
N ARG A 401 -18.79 33.19 8.75
CA ARG A 401 -20.09 32.47 8.91
C ARG A 401 -19.88 30.99 9.20
N PHE A 402 -20.70 30.46 10.10
CA PHE A 402 -20.73 29.06 10.51
C PHE A 402 -22.12 28.48 10.25
N GLN A 403 -22.18 27.32 9.59
CA GLN A 403 -23.45 26.70 9.20
C GLN A 403 -23.39 25.17 9.37
N SER A 404 -24.31 24.63 10.15
CA SER A 404 -24.33 23.19 10.49
C SER A 404 -23.01 22.75 11.14
N VAL A 405 -22.52 23.49 12.14
CA VAL A 405 -21.30 23.20 12.88
C VAL A 405 -21.64 22.84 14.32
N LEU A 406 -21.05 21.75 14.83
CA LEU A 406 -21.04 21.38 16.23
C LEU A 406 -19.81 21.97 16.91
N PHE A 407 -20.04 22.71 17.98
CA PHE A 407 -19.00 23.33 18.81
C PHE A 407 -18.99 22.65 20.20
N ASP A 408 -18.04 21.77 20.43
CA ASP A 408 -17.73 21.20 21.74
C ASP A 408 -16.42 21.82 22.21
N CYS A 409 -16.50 22.91 22.93
CA CYS A 409 -15.39 23.68 23.48
C CYS A 409 -15.66 24.03 24.95
N THR A 410 -14.63 24.26 25.75
CA THR A 410 -14.78 24.67 27.15
C THR A 410 -15.54 25.99 27.30
N ALA A 411 -15.43 26.85 26.29
CA ALA A 411 -16.22 28.08 26.16
C ALA A 411 -16.33 28.46 24.67
N LEU A 412 -17.37 29.24 24.29
CA LEU A 412 -17.45 29.72 22.91
C LEU A 412 -16.36 30.73 22.55
N ASN A 413 -15.96 31.61 23.48
CA ASN A 413 -15.02 32.68 23.20
C ASN A 413 -14.09 32.98 24.37
N THR A 414 -12.89 33.50 24.06
CA THR A 414 -11.95 34.05 25.02
C THR A 414 -12.43 35.37 25.57
N SER A 415 -11.86 35.82 26.71
CA SER A 415 -12.23 37.07 27.40
C SER A 415 -11.93 38.35 26.64
N ASN A 416 -11.00 38.27 25.64
CA ASN A 416 -10.61 39.41 24.78
C ASN A 416 -11.20 39.31 23.35
N SER A 417 -12.19 38.42 23.17
CA SER A 417 -12.93 38.24 21.93
C SER A 417 -14.15 39.18 21.84
N ASP A 418 -14.57 39.51 20.60
CA ASP A 418 -15.90 40.11 20.38
C ASP A 418 -16.98 39.07 20.60
N ALA A 419 -17.44 38.93 21.83
CA ALA A 419 -18.44 37.97 22.21
C ALA A 419 -19.78 38.18 21.51
N ALA A 420 -20.12 39.39 21.11
CA ALA A 420 -21.37 39.69 20.40
C ALA A 420 -21.28 39.19 18.93
N ALA A 421 -20.12 39.31 18.31
CA ALA A 421 -19.89 38.77 16.98
C ALA A 421 -19.94 37.20 17.00
N VAL A 422 -19.25 36.55 17.95
CA VAL A 422 -19.26 35.10 18.12
C VAL A 422 -20.68 34.58 18.31
N GLN A 423 -21.42 35.15 19.29
CA GLN A 423 -22.79 34.71 19.57
C GLN A 423 -23.73 34.98 18.40
N GLY A 424 -23.54 36.07 17.68
CA GLY A 424 -24.30 36.42 16.47
C GLY A 424 -24.04 35.41 15.35
N ALA A 425 -22.79 35.07 15.08
CA ALA A 425 -22.38 34.10 14.05
C ALA A 425 -22.89 32.68 14.33
N VAL A 426 -22.75 32.21 15.58
CA VAL A 426 -23.24 30.89 15.99
C VAL A 426 -24.76 30.81 15.89
N ASN A 427 -25.50 31.84 16.34
CA ASN A 427 -26.95 31.87 16.30
C ASN A 427 -27.54 32.15 14.90
N ALA A 428 -26.74 32.57 13.91
CA ALA A 428 -27.22 32.90 12.58
C ALA A 428 -27.72 31.69 11.78
N ASP A 429 -27.24 30.48 12.10
CA ASP A 429 -27.76 29.24 11.52
C ASP A 429 -28.39 28.36 12.62
N PRO A 430 -29.69 28.01 12.51
CA PRO A 430 -30.36 27.17 13.50
C PRO A 430 -29.87 25.74 13.57
N ASN A 431 -29.07 25.28 12.61
CA ASN A 431 -28.46 23.94 12.60
C ASN A 431 -27.09 23.94 13.30
N ASN A 432 -26.55 25.07 13.72
CA ASN A 432 -25.38 25.10 14.59
C ASN A 432 -25.74 24.56 15.97
N VAL A 433 -24.89 23.73 16.54
CA VAL A 433 -25.08 23.12 17.86
C VAL A 433 -23.90 23.49 18.76
N VAL A 434 -24.20 23.92 19.99
CA VAL A 434 -23.20 24.13 21.05
C VAL A 434 -23.43 23.08 22.12
N GLY A 435 -22.51 22.16 22.30
CA GLY A 435 -22.63 21.04 23.25
C GLY A 435 -21.69 19.89 22.95
N ALA A 436 -21.75 18.89 23.82
CA ALA A 436 -20.86 17.76 23.73
C ALA A 436 -21.02 16.98 22.41
N ASN A 437 -19.90 16.63 21.79
CA ASN A 437 -19.83 15.75 20.64
C ASN A 437 -20.04 14.28 21.06
N SER A 438 -20.16 13.41 20.06
CA SER A 438 -20.26 11.96 20.25
C SER A 438 -19.33 11.20 19.28
N LEU A 439 -18.25 11.84 18.86
CA LEU A 439 -17.29 11.26 17.92
C LEU A 439 -16.78 9.89 18.39
N ALA A 440 -16.79 8.93 17.49
CA ALA A 440 -16.20 7.63 17.69
C ALA A 440 -14.75 7.64 17.19
N ALA A 441 -13.84 6.96 17.90
CA ALA A 441 -12.41 6.90 17.58
C ALA A 441 -11.84 8.29 17.17
N THR A 442 -12.20 9.32 17.93
CA THR A 442 -11.77 10.72 17.80
C THR A 442 -12.36 11.50 16.62
N PHE A 443 -12.64 10.87 15.46
CA PHE A 443 -12.94 11.63 14.24
C PHE A 443 -14.24 11.22 13.53
N PHE A 444 -14.83 10.07 13.85
CA PHE A 444 -15.99 9.54 13.11
C PHE A 444 -17.31 9.97 13.74
N PRO A 445 -18.30 10.43 12.93
CA PRO A 445 -19.58 10.91 13.43
C PRO A 445 -20.33 9.88 14.27
N GLY A 446 -20.66 10.23 15.51
CA GLY A 446 -21.53 9.46 16.39
C GLY A 446 -22.99 9.89 16.32
N PRO A 447 -23.83 9.51 17.32
CA PRO A 447 -25.26 9.81 17.30
C PRO A 447 -25.62 11.31 17.26
N VAL A 448 -24.82 12.18 17.90
CA VAL A 448 -25.08 13.64 17.93
C VAL A 448 -24.86 14.23 16.55
N GLU A 449 -23.68 13.97 15.95
CA GLU A 449 -23.32 14.45 14.61
C GLU A 449 -24.29 13.92 13.55
N ASN A 450 -24.65 12.63 13.63
CA ASN A 450 -25.63 12.00 12.74
C ASN A 450 -27.05 12.54 12.88
N GLY A 451 -27.37 13.17 14.01
CA GLY A 451 -28.66 13.83 14.26
C GLY A 451 -28.72 15.27 13.70
N MET A 452 -27.58 15.85 13.28
CA MET A 452 -27.54 17.19 12.73
C MET A 452 -28.04 17.27 11.29
N THR A 453 -28.59 18.43 10.91
CA THR A 453 -29.03 18.69 9.54
C THR A 453 -27.87 19.26 8.73
N ALA A 454 -27.26 18.44 7.90
CA ALA A 454 -26.18 18.88 7.01
C ALA A 454 -26.70 19.73 5.84
N ILE A 455 -25.89 20.69 5.40
CA ILE A 455 -26.11 21.47 4.17
C ILE A 455 -25.41 20.72 3.01
N ASN A 456 -26.05 20.59 1.84
CA ASN A 456 -25.36 20.09 0.66
C ASN A 456 -24.26 21.09 0.22
N PRO A 457 -22.97 20.75 0.31
CA PRO A 457 -21.89 21.68 0.03
C PRO A 457 -21.93 22.26 -1.39
N THR A 458 -22.42 21.51 -2.38
CA THR A 458 -22.55 21.99 -3.76
C THR A 458 -23.49 23.18 -3.92
N SER A 459 -24.38 23.42 -2.96
CA SER A 459 -25.23 24.61 -2.90
C SER A 459 -24.49 25.85 -2.37
N VAL A 460 -23.34 25.63 -1.73
CA VAL A 460 -22.47 26.69 -1.19
C VAL A 460 -21.45 27.12 -2.24
N ASN A 461 -20.77 26.14 -2.84
CA ASN A 461 -19.84 26.30 -3.95
C ASN A 461 -19.84 25.04 -4.82
N ASN A 462 -19.83 25.21 -6.13
CA ASN A 462 -19.86 24.11 -7.10
C ASN A 462 -18.54 23.33 -7.22
N SER A 463 -17.45 23.81 -6.62
CA SER A 463 -16.20 23.07 -6.51
C SER A 463 -16.27 21.93 -5.49
N PHE A 464 -17.23 21.95 -4.57
CA PHE A 464 -17.43 20.90 -3.57
C PHE A 464 -18.07 19.65 -4.15
N GLN A 465 -17.78 18.51 -3.55
CA GLN A 465 -18.52 17.28 -3.71
C GLN A 465 -19.79 17.31 -2.84
N ALA A 466 -20.84 16.62 -3.28
CA ALA A 466 -22.06 16.46 -2.50
C ALA A 466 -21.78 15.60 -1.25
N ALA A 467 -22.21 16.08 -0.09
CA ALA A 467 -22.18 15.36 1.17
C ALA A 467 -23.46 15.69 1.96
N ASN A 468 -23.97 14.72 2.68
CA ASN A 468 -25.19 14.86 3.46
C ASN A 468 -24.97 14.56 4.97
N TYR A 469 -23.76 14.79 5.44
CA TYR A 469 -23.31 14.57 6.81
C TYR A 469 -22.42 15.71 7.30
N VAL A 470 -22.26 15.78 8.62
CA VAL A 470 -21.40 16.75 9.31
C VAL A 470 -20.12 16.03 9.73
N GLY A 471 -18.99 16.74 9.68
CA GLY A 471 -17.67 16.17 9.93
C GLY A 471 -16.92 15.77 8.66
N ALA A 472 -15.63 15.44 8.79
CA ALA A 472 -14.74 15.10 7.70
C ALA A 472 -14.94 13.69 7.14
N PHE A 473 -15.45 12.77 7.96
CA PHE A 473 -15.71 11.38 7.59
C PHE A 473 -17.20 11.09 7.48
N SER A 474 -17.56 10.19 6.56
CA SER A 474 -18.93 9.70 6.43
C SER A 474 -19.31 8.82 7.64
N PRO A 475 -20.58 8.82 8.09
CA PRO A 475 -21.05 7.93 9.15
C PRO A 475 -20.87 6.44 8.89
N THR A 476 -20.60 6.04 7.66
CA THR A 476 -20.35 4.64 7.26
C THR A 476 -18.87 4.29 7.22
N GLU A 477 -17.99 5.25 7.37
CA GLU A 477 -16.55 5.04 7.42
C GLU A 477 -16.10 4.59 8.82
N THR A 478 -14.97 3.87 8.87
CA THR A 478 -14.35 3.34 10.09
C THR A 478 -12.86 3.69 10.10
N VAL A 479 -12.17 3.47 11.20
CA VAL A 479 -10.71 3.73 11.33
C VAL A 479 -9.91 3.07 10.20
N THR A 480 -10.28 1.87 9.77
CA THR A 480 -9.57 1.11 8.74
C THR A 480 -10.16 1.24 7.34
N GLN A 481 -11.36 1.84 7.22
CA GLN A 481 -12.05 2.00 5.93
C GLN A 481 -12.57 3.43 5.78
N ASN A 482 -11.66 4.34 5.47
CA ASN A 482 -11.94 5.75 5.24
C ASN A 482 -10.94 6.33 4.24
N TRP A 483 -11.18 7.55 3.80
CA TRP A 483 -10.34 8.19 2.79
C TRP A 483 -8.90 8.54 3.25
N ALA A 484 -8.66 8.60 4.57
CA ALA A 484 -7.34 8.89 5.16
C ALA A 484 -6.55 7.62 5.52
N ALA A 485 -7.19 6.44 5.52
CA ALA A 485 -6.57 5.19 5.93
C ALA A 485 -5.48 4.73 4.95
N GLY A 486 -4.37 4.21 5.49
CA GLY A 486 -3.30 3.56 4.74
C GLY A 486 -2.29 4.50 4.08
N TRP A 487 -2.51 5.83 4.15
CA TRP A 487 -1.55 6.78 3.60
C TRP A 487 -1.21 7.95 4.55
N THR A 488 -1.86 8.06 5.69
CA THR A 488 -1.57 9.12 6.68
C THR A 488 -0.80 8.57 7.88
N VAL A 489 -0.04 9.41 8.55
CA VAL A 489 0.69 9.11 9.80
C VAL A 489 0.18 9.99 10.94
N GLY A 490 0.24 9.48 12.18
CA GLY A 490 -0.11 10.24 13.39
C GLY A 490 -1.57 10.69 13.51
N LEU A 491 -2.45 10.36 12.56
CA LEU A 491 -3.86 10.72 12.62
C LEU A 491 -4.64 9.76 13.51
N PHE A 492 -4.50 8.46 13.28
CA PHE A 492 -5.11 7.43 14.10
C PHE A 492 -4.08 6.86 15.08
N PRO A 493 -4.48 6.42 16.27
CA PRO A 493 -3.58 5.65 17.13
C PRO A 493 -3.09 4.41 16.35
N ALA A 494 -1.83 4.04 16.55
CA ALA A 494 -1.30 2.80 15.97
C ALA A 494 -2.25 1.64 16.29
N PRO A 495 -2.63 0.80 15.30
CA PRO A 495 -3.51 -0.32 15.57
C PRO A 495 -2.83 -1.25 16.58
N THR A 496 -3.50 -1.57 17.67
CA THR A 496 -3.02 -2.58 18.61
C THR A 496 -3.17 -3.95 17.97
N CYS A 497 -2.22 -4.84 18.26
CA CYS A 497 -2.30 -6.22 17.79
C CYS A 497 -3.58 -6.90 18.27
N PRO A 498 -4.33 -7.59 17.36
CA PRO A 498 -5.56 -8.29 17.71
C PRO A 498 -5.34 -9.37 18.78
N THR A 499 -6.39 -9.67 19.54
CA THR A 499 -6.35 -10.79 20.50
C THR A 499 -5.91 -12.08 19.82
N GLY A 500 -4.98 -12.78 20.44
CA GLY A 500 -4.36 -14.00 19.89
C GLY A 500 -3.09 -13.74 19.09
N THR A 501 -2.73 -12.48 18.88
CA THR A 501 -1.43 -12.08 18.33
C THR A 501 -0.65 -11.24 19.34
N THR A 502 0.64 -11.08 19.15
CA THR A 502 1.50 -10.29 20.04
C THR A 502 2.25 -9.24 19.24
N ASP A 503 2.42 -8.07 19.84
CA ASP A 503 3.25 -7.02 19.26
C ASP A 503 4.70 -7.51 19.11
N SER A 504 5.26 -7.39 17.92
CA SER A 504 6.64 -7.81 17.66
C SER A 504 7.68 -6.89 18.31
N GLY A 505 7.28 -5.66 18.57
CA GLY A 505 8.16 -4.58 19.03
C GLY A 505 8.91 -3.89 17.88
N PHE A 506 8.56 -4.13 16.62
CA PHE A 506 9.07 -3.38 15.47
C PHE A 506 7.94 -3.06 14.46
N ASP A 507 8.14 -2.04 13.66
CA ASP A 507 7.23 -1.58 12.63
C ASP A 507 7.89 -1.66 11.24
N ILE A 508 7.07 -1.82 10.22
CA ILE A 508 7.48 -1.70 8.81
C ILE A 508 6.81 -0.45 8.26
N ASP A 509 7.58 0.56 7.88
CA ASP A 509 7.11 1.86 7.38
C ASP A 509 6.05 2.52 8.29
N GLY A 510 6.23 2.42 9.62
CA GLY A 510 5.31 2.96 10.62
C GLY A 510 4.01 2.16 10.77
N THR A 511 3.98 0.92 10.27
CA THR A 511 2.87 -0.01 10.46
C THR A 511 3.29 -1.09 11.44
N THR A 512 2.55 -1.23 12.54
CA THR A 512 2.84 -2.21 13.59
C THR A 512 2.87 -3.64 13.04
N VAL A 513 3.87 -4.41 13.42
CA VAL A 513 4.00 -5.83 13.11
C VAL A 513 3.51 -6.67 14.29
N CYS A 514 2.52 -7.49 14.05
CA CYS A 514 1.96 -8.42 15.03
C CYS A 514 2.43 -9.85 14.76
N ARG A 515 2.89 -10.57 15.77
CA ARG A 515 3.35 -11.96 15.65
C ARG A 515 2.23 -12.97 15.83
N ILE A 516 2.22 -13.97 14.95
CA ILE A 516 1.38 -15.16 15.07
C ILE A 516 2.30 -16.34 15.33
N THR A 517 2.07 -17.06 16.41
CA THR A 517 2.95 -18.17 16.84
C THR A 517 2.17 -19.34 17.40
N GLY A 518 2.72 -20.54 17.26
CA GLY A 518 2.25 -21.74 17.97
C GLY A 518 0.89 -22.26 17.49
N VAL A 519 0.01 -22.63 18.42
CA VAL A 519 -1.28 -23.28 18.13
C VAL A 519 -2.45 -22.34 18.39
N ILE A 520 -3.31 -22.16 17.40
CA ILE A 520 -4.51 -21.32 17.44
C ILE A 520 -5.73 -22.22 17.64
N THR A 521 -6.24 -22.33 18.85
CA THR A 521 -7.46 -23.09 19.18
C THR A 521 -8.70 -22.21 19.31
N ASP A 522 -8.51 -20.89 19.37
CA ASP A 522 -9.59 -19.90 19.37
C ASP A 522 -9.87 -19.35 17.96
N ASP A 523 -10.89 -18.52 17.85
CA ASP A 523 -11.16 -17.76 16.62
C ASP A 523 -10.31 -16.49 16.60
N ILE A 524 -9.25 -16.46 15.79
CA ILE A 524 -8.40 -15.28 15.61
C ILE A 524 -8.80 -14.54 14.34
N ARG A 525 -8.86 -13.20 14.44
CA ARG A 525 -9.13 -12.31 13.32
C ARG A 525 -7.98 -11.32 13.12
N LEU A 526 -7.34 -11.41 11.96
CA LEU A 526 -6.30 -10.45 11.54
C LEU A 526 -6.96 -9.28 10.85
N THR A 527 -6.75 -8.08 11.38
CA THR A 527 -7.39 -6.85 10.93
C THR A 527 -6.44 -6.00 10.11
N ARG A 528 -6.96 -5.14 9.25
CA ARG A 528 -6.17 -4.15 8.51
C ARG A 528 -5.44 -3.18 9.45
N GLY A 529 -4.38 -2.58 8.95
CA GLY A 529 -3.57 -1.57 9.65
C GLY A 529 -2.36 -2.14 10.36
N ASN A 530 -2.19 -3.47 10.37
CA ASN A 530 -1.02 -4.17 10.86
C ASN A 530 -0.43 -5.05 9.77
N PHE A 531 0.87 -5.28 9.80
CA PHE A 531 1.50 -6.46 9.21
C PHE A 531 1.46 -7.64 10.20
N TYR A 532 1.53 -8.86 9.68
CA TYR A 532 1.53 -10.05 10.53
C TYR A 532 2.71 -10.95 10.20
N GLU A 533 3.62 -11.10 11.17
CA GLU A 533 4.77 -11.99 11.09
C GLU A 533 4.36 -13.41 11.52
N ILE A 534 4.58 -14.38 10.67
CA ILE A 534 4.43 -15.81 10.95
C ILE A 534 5.75 -16.27 11.56
N VAL A 535 5.75 -16.75 12.79
CA VAL A 535 6.98 -17.17 13.48
C VAL A 535 6.97 -18.66 13.71
N ASN A 536 7.85 -19.36 13.03
CA ASN A 536 7.92 -20.82 12.97
C ASN A 536 6.60 -21.43 12.44
N ARG A 537 6.38 -22.71 12.65
CA ARG A 537 5.13 -23.37 12.32
C ARG A 537 3.97 -22.80 13.15
N VAL A 538 2.93 -22.31 12.48
CA VAL A 538 1.66 -21.91 13.09
C VAL A 538 0.59 -22.93 12.76
N ASP A 539 0.04 -23.60 13.79
CA ASP A 539 -1.04 -24.57 13.65
C ASP A 539 -2.38 -23.90 13.94
N VAL A 540 -3.28 -23.87 12.97
CA VAL A 540 -4.69 -23.49 13.19
C VAL A 540 -5.42 -24.72 13.67
N GLY A 541 -5.76 -24.73 14.94
CA GLY A 541 -6.34 -25.84 15.71
C GLY A 541 -5.38 -27.00 15.97
N ILE A 542 -5.90 -27.98 16.71
CA ILE A 542 -5.29 -29.29 16.95
C ILE A 542 -6.13 -30.31 16.18
N ASP A 543 -5.49 -31.22 15.45
CA ASP A 543 -6.16 -32.22 14.61
C ASP A 543 -7.29 -32.94 15.36
N VAL A 544 -8.52 -32.81 14.87
CA VAL A 544 -9.69 -33.49 15.43
C VAL A 544 -9.86 -34.94 14.94
N GLY A 545 -8.95 -35.40 14.08
CA GLY A 545 -8.96 -36.76 13.50
C GLY A 545 -9.86 -36.91 12.26
N ALA A 546 -9.73 -38.00 11.57
CA ALA A 546 -10.42 -38.30 10.31
C ALA A 546 -11.97 -38.32 10.43
N ASP A 547 -12.51 -38.64 11.59
CA ASP A 547 -13.96 -38.67 11.89
C ASP A 547 -14.42 -37.48 12.76
N GLY A 548 -13.49 -36.59 13.18
CA GLY A 548 -13.78 -35.45 14.01
C GLY A 548 -13.91 -35.79 15.51
N THR A 549 -13.38 -36.96 15.97
CA THR A 549 -13.55 -37.41 17.35
C THR A 549 -12.24 -37.68 18.08
N ALA A 550 -11.09 -37.26 17.54
CA ALA A 550 -9.78 -37.53 18.14
C ALA A 550 -9.68 -36.90 19.56
N THR A 551 -9.22 -37.74 20.52
CA THR A 551 -9.02 -37.24 21.88
C THR A 551 -7.91 -36.18 21.94
N GLY A 552 -8.25 -35.01 22.47
CA GLY A 552 -7.33 -33.84 22.53
C GLY A 552 -7.32 -33.00 21.27
N GLY A 553 -8.10 -33.37 20.25
CA GLY A 553 -8.33 -32.48 19.10
C GLY A 553 -9.16 -31.27 19.50
N ASP A 554 -8.81 -30.10 18.95
CA ASP A 554 -9.46 -28.83 19.24
C ASP A 554 -9.40 -27.94 18.00
N ALA A 555 -10.56 -27.66 17.41
CA ALA A 555 -10.63 -26.90 16.17
C ALA A 555 -10.50 -25.40 16.42
N GLY A 556 -9.72 -24.72 15.62
CA GLY A 556 -9.58 -23.26 15.63
C GLY A 556 -9.98 -22.62 14.31
N SER A 557 -10.08 -21.30 14.28
CA SER A 557 -10.24 -20.57 13.02
C SER A 557 -9.31 -19.34 12.90
N LEU A 558 -8.82 -19.12 11.69
CA LEU A 558 -8.02 -17.97 11.34
C LEU A 558 -8.76 -17.16 10.26
N THR A 559 -9.29 -15.99 10.62
CA THR A 559 -9.93 -15.06 9.70
C THR A 559 -8.96 -13.95 9.33
N ILE A 560 -8.77 -13.70 8.04
CA ILE A 560 -7.87 -12.69 7.50
C ILE A 560 -8.70 -11.71 6.68
N GLU A 561 -8.71 -10.44 7.09
CA GLU A 561 -9.46 -9.39 6.38
C GLU A 561 -8.82 -9.05 5.03
N SER A 562 -9.65 -8.56 4.12
CA SER A 562 -9.16 -8.12 2.80
C SER A 562 -8.11 -7.01 2.93
N GLY A 563 -6.97 -7.13 2.22
CA GLY A 563 -5.87 -6.17 2.24
C GLY A 563 -4.90 -6.35 3.42
N VAL A 564 -5.01 -7.42 4.19
CA VAL A 564 -4.02 -7.81 5.19
C VAL A 564 -2.83 -8.47 4.50
N THR A 565 -1.63 -8.15 4.97
CA THR A 565 -0.38 -8.80 4.57
C THR A 565 0.20 -9.59 5.73
N LEU A 566 0.50 -10.88 5.48
CA LEU A 566 1.24 -11.77 6.36
C LEU A 566 2.60 -12.08 5.73
N PHE A 567 3.62 -12.28 6.55
CA PHE A 567 4.94 -12.64 6.04
C PHE A 567 5.69 -13.60 6.98
N GLY A 568 6.59 -14.40 6.41
CA GLY A 568 7.59 -15.19 7.16
C GLY A 568 8.99 -14.70 6.83
N ASP A 569 9.96 -14.93 7.72
CA ASP A 569 11.36 -14.54 7.54
C ASP A 569 12.26 -15.72 7.12
N SER A 570 11.73 -16.93 7.16
CA SER A 570 12.47 -18.15 6.84
C SER A 570 11.57 -19.30 6.37
N GLY A 571 12.15 -20.30 5.75
CA GLY A 571 11.42 -21.52 5.36
C GLY A 571 10.80 -22.30 6.53
N ALA A 572 11.19 -22.02 7.77
CA ALA A 572 10.57 -22.60 8.96
C ALA A 572 9.23 -21.93 9.34
N ASP A 573 8.90 -20.81 8.72
CA ASP A 573 7.68 -20.04 8.97
C ASP A 573 6.60 -20.42 7.98
N TYR A 574 5.60 -21.17 8.42
CA TYR A 574 4.50 -21.63 7.59
C TYR A 574 3.24 -21.87 8.41
N ILE A 575 2.11 -21.89 7.74
CA ILE A 575 0.79 -22.09 8.36
C ILE A 575 0.29 -23.50 8.04
N VAL A 576 -0.19 -24.22 9.06
CA VAL A 576 -0.89 -25.52 8.93
C VAL A 576 -2.31 -25.38 9.46
N VAL A 577 -3.30 -25.51 8.59
CA VAL A 577 -4.71 -25.58 8.98
C VAL A 577 -5.06 -27.04 9.22
N ASN A 578 -5.17 -27.46 10.46
CA ASN A 578 -5.41 -28.85 10.85
C ASN A 578 -6.84 -29.30 10.55
N ARG A 579 -7.05 -30.62 10.42
CA ARG A 579 -8.39 -31.19 10.15
C ARG A 579 -9.42 -30.70 11.17
N GLY A 580 -10.59 -30.26 10.68
CA GLY A 580 -11.67 -29.70 11.47
C GLY A 580 -11.55 -28.19 11.73
N SER A 581 -10.39 -27.62 11.52
CA SER A 581 -10.15 -26.16 11.63
C SER A 581 -10.38 -25.45 10.30
N GLN A 582 -10.42 -24.11 10.33
CA GLN A 582 -10.77 -23.32 9.16
C GLN A 582 -9.86 -22.09 9.00
N ILE A 583 -9.55 -21.76 7.76
CA ILE A 583 -8.97 -20.48 7.36
C ILE A 583 -9.95 -19.73 6.48
N PHE A 584 -10.17 -18.45 6.79
CA PHE A 584 -10.99 -17.53 6.00
C PHE A 584 -10.12 -16.39 5.49
N SER A 585 -9.41 -16.63 4.40
CA SER A 585 -8.63 -15.61 3.70
C SER A 585 -9.53 -14.94 2.67
N ASN A 586 -10.18 -13.83 3.05
CA ASN A 586 -11.25 -13.20 2.29
C ASN A 586 -10.81 -11.84 1.75
N GLY A 587 -9.90 -11.86 0.77
CA GLY A 587 -9.52 -10.69 0.00
C GLY A 587 -10.65 -10.17 -0.91
N THR A 588 -10.38 -9.06 -1.57
CA THR A 588 -11.19 -8.52 -2.66
C THR A 588 -10.27 -8.15 -3.83
N ARG A 589 -10.83 -7.95 -5.01
CA ARG A 589 -10.05 -7.52 -6.18
C ARG A 589 -9.18 -6.29 -5.92
N ALA A 590 -9.73 -5.29 -5.23
CA ALA A 590 -9.01 -4.04 -4.92
C ALA A 590 -8.08 -4.17 -3.71
N ASN A 591 -8.28 -5.17 -2.86
CA ASN A 591 -7.53 -5.38 -1.62
C ASN A 591 -7.34 -6.88 -1.40
N PRO A 592 -6.46 -7.55 -2.16
CA PRO A 592 -6.17 -8.96 -1.95
C PRO A 592 -5.52 -9.19 -0.58
N VAL A 593 -5.66 -10.40 -0.05
CA VAL A 593 -4.80 -10.86 1.04
C VAL A 593 -3.47 -11.29 0.44
N ILE A 594 -2.37 -10.88 1.06
CA ILE A 594 -1.00 -11.19 0.61
C ILE A 594 -0.30 -12.00 1.70
N MET A 595 0.24 -13.16 1.32
CA MET A 595 1.11 -13.97 2.16
C MET A 595 2.46 -14.04 1.45
N THR A 596 3.49 -13.47 2.06
CA THR A 596 4.77 -13.23 1.40
C THR A 596 5.95 -13.40 2.35
N SER A 597 7.11 -12.88 2.00
CA SER A 597 8.33 -12.91 2.82
C SER A 597 8.61 -11.58 3.50
N GLU A 598 9.44 -11.59 4.56
CA GLU A 598 9.97 -10.38 5.17
C GLU A 598 10.74 -9.52 4.16
N ALA A 599 11.54 -10.15 3.30
CA ALA A 599 12.30 -9.45 2.27
C ALA A 599 11.40 -8.70 1.26
N ASP A 600 10.19 -9.18 1.03
CA ASP A 600 9.21 -8.52 0.17
C ASP A 600 8.58 -7.30 0.87
N VAL A 601 8.08 -7.46 2.08
CA VAL A 601 7.41 -6.36 2.82
C VAL A 601 8.37 -5.25 3.24
N THR A 602 9.65 -5.57 3.42
CA THR A 602 10.70 -4.58 3.77
C THR A 602 11.38 -3.98 2.53
N ASN A 603 10.93 -4.33 1.32
CA ASN A 603 11.59 -3.93 0.06
C ASN A 603 13.09 -4.18 0.07
N ALA A 604 13.50 -5.38 0.51
CA ALA A 604 14.92 -5.74 0.62
C ALA A 604 15.64 -5.52 -0.72
N PRO A 605 16.83 -4.88 -0.71
CA PRO A 605 17.51 -4.51 -1.94
C PRO A 605 17.95 -5.74 -2.75
N GLY A 606 17.72 -5.71 -4.06
CA GLY A 606 18.12 -6.75 -5.00
C GLY A 606 17.10 -6.98 -6.11
N ASP A 607 17.48 -7.78 -7.10
CA ASP A 607 16.57 -8.26 -8.13
C ASP A 607 15.77 -9.43 -7.55
N ARG A 608 14.48 -9.23 -7.34
CA ARG A 608 13.57 -10.22 -6.78
C ARG A 608 12.82 -11.04 -7.82
N THR A 609 13.09 -10.81 -9.11
CA THR A 609 12.42 -11.51 -10.23
C THR A 609 12.46 -13.03 -10.09
N ASP A 610 13.53 -13.58 -9.50
CA ASP A 610 13.75 -15.01 -9.32
C ASP A 610 13.76 -15.43 -7.84
N ALA A 611 13.31 -14.57 -6.91
CA ALA A 611 13.24 -14.90 -5.49
C ALA A 611 12.27 -16.05 -5.22
N ILE A 612 12.70 -17.04 -4.44
CA ILE A 612 11.96 -18.24 -4.05
C ILE A 612 12.44 -18.70 -2.66
N SER A 613 11.73 -19.61 -2.00
CA SER A 613 12.20 -20.28 -0.77
C SER A 613 12.49 -19.32 0.39
N GLU A 614 11.76 -18.20 0.46
CA GLU A 614 11.98 -17.20 1.50
C GLU A 614 11.13 -17.45 2.76
N TRP A 615 10.04 -18.21 2.64
CA TRP A 615 9.21 -18.70 3.74
C TRP A 615 8.52 -20.00 3.33
N GLY A 616 7.84 -20.69 4.26
CA GLY A 616 7.42 -22.06 4.01
C GLY A 616 6.10 -22.24 3.23
N GLY A 617 5.16 -21.28 3.30
CA GLY A 617 3.88 -21.42 2.59
C GLY A 617 2.68 -21.81 3.44
N LEU A 618 1.61 -22.29 2.78
CA LEU A 618 0.31 -22.61 3.39
C LEU A 618 -0.09 -24.05 3.19
N VAL A 619 -0.30 -24.82 4.26
CA VAL A 619 -0.75 -26.22 4.26
C VAL A 619 -2.17 -26.30 4.82
N ILE A 620 -3.11 -26.86 4.07
CA ILE A 620 -4.51 -27.04 4.47
C ILE A 620 -4.85 -28.53 4.48
N LEU A 621 -5.27 -29.02 5.63
CA LEU A 621 -5.55 -30.44 5.89
C LEU A 621 -7.06 -30.65 6.03
N GLY A 622 -7.58 -31.65 5.33
CA GLY A 622 -8.99 -31.97 5.37
C GLY A 622 -9.25 -33.49 5.65
N ARG A 623 -10.53 -33.81 5.80
CA ARG A 623 -11.04 -35.14 6.12
C ARG A 623 -11.67 -35.83 4.91
N ALA A 624 -11.42 -35.34 3.68
CA ALA A 624 -11.97 -35.94 2.48
C ALA A 624 -11.19 -37.22 2.07
N PRO A 625 -11.80 -38.11 1.26
CA PRO A 625 -11.17 -39.35 0.85
C PRO A 625 -9.85 -39.17 0.11
N ILE A 626 -8.89 -40.05 0.44
CA ILE A 626 -7.59 -40.19 -0.22
C ILE A 626 -7.34 -41.66 -0.58
N ASN A 627 -6.39 -41.91 -1.49
CA ASN A 627 -6.07 -43.29 -1.90
C ASN A 627 -4.71 -43.80 -1.41
N ARG A 628 -3.84 -42.95 -0.88
CA ARG A 628 -2.56 -43.31 -0.27
C ARG A 628 -2.69 -43.28 1.26
N CYS A 629 -2.72 -44.45 1.87
CA CYS A 629 -2.83 -44.57 3.32
C CYS A 629 -1.44 -44.91 3.92
N ARG A 630 -1.03 -44.20 5.01
CA ARG A 630 0.23 -44.47 5.70
C ARG A 630 0.28 -45.87 6.34
N ASP A 631 -0.89 -46.41 6.70
CA ASP A 631 -1.06 -47.73 7.28
C ASP A 631 -1.83 -48.67 6.33
N ALA A 632 -1.96 -49.96 6.66
CA ALA A 632 -2.67 -50.93 5.84
C ALA A 632 -4.21 -50.74 5.91
N ALA A 633 -4.70 -49.55 5.61
CA ALA A 633 -6.11 -49.19 5.55
C ALA A 633 -6.66 -49.29 4.11
N THR A 634 -7.98 -49.35 3.99
CA THR A 634 -8.65 -49.31 2.68
C THR A 634 -8.76 -47.89 2.19
N PRO A 635 -8.28 -47.53 0.98
CA PRO A 635 -8.46 -46.23 0.36
C PRO A 635 -9.89 -45.73 0.43
N GLY A 636 -10.05 -44.41 0.71
CA GLY A 636 -11.33 -43.73 0.81
C GLY A 636 -12.15 -44.00 2.06
N THR A 637 -11.62 -44.74 3.03
CA THR A 637 -12.29 -44.95 4.32
C THR A 637 -11.74 -44.00 5.40
N VAL A 638 -12.47 -43.87 6.50
CA VAL A 638 -12.05 -43.08 7.66
C VAL A 638 -10.65 -43.47 8.17
N ALA A 639 -10.28 -44.74 8.08
CA ALA A 639 -8.99 -45.21 8.53
C ALA A 639 -7.83 -44.90 7.54
N CYS A 640 -8.13 -44.39 6.35
CA CYS A 640 -7.10 -44.01 5.37
C CYS A 640 -6.65 -42.57 5.59
N GLU A 641 -5.55 -42.45 6.29
CA GLU A 641 -4.87 -41.18 6.60
C GLU A 641 -3.45 -41.21 6.08
N ASN A 642 -2.89 -40.00 5.80
CA ASN A 642 -1.47 -39.87 5.48
C ASN A 642 -0.90 -38.61 6.13
N ILE A 643 0.40 -38.42 6.03
CA ILE A 643 1.13 -37.24 6.51
C ILE A 643 1.57 -36.42 5.28
N VAL A 644 1.41 -35.09 5.30
CA VAL A 644 2.01 -34.23 4.31
C VAL A 644 3.53 -34.33 4.40
N GLU A 645 4.20 -34.34 3.28
CA GLU A 645 5.64 -34.60 3.13
C GLU A 645 6.48 -33.75 4.10
N GLY A 646 7.27 -34.47 4.92
CA GLY A 646 8.20 -33.82 5.88
C GLY A 646 7.57 -33.00 7.02
N VAL A 647 6.27 -32.73 7.00
CA VAL A 647 5.60 -31.91 8.03
C VAL A 647 5.23 -32.78 9.24
N THR A 648 6.15 -32.88 10.19
CA THR A 648 6.05 -33.69 11.41
C THR A 648 6.29 -32.86 12.66
N ASN A 649 5.98 -33.43 13.84
CA ASN A 649 6.18 -32.78 15.16
C ASN A 649 5.37 -31.47 15.39
N PRO A 650 3.99 -31.56 15.38
CA PRO A 650 3.16 -32.77 15.20
C PRO A 650 3.00 -33.16 13.74
N ASP A 651 2.63 -34.45 13.48
CA ASP A 651 2.35 -34.91 12.13
C ASP A 651 1.17 -34.14 11.51
N ALA A 652 1.36 -33.59 10.32
CA ALA A 652 0.30 -32.93 9.54
C ALA A 652 -0.56 -34.02 8.85
N LEU A 653 -1.52 -34.55 9.59
CA LEU A 653 -2.37 -35.66 9.16
C LEU A 653 -3.53 -35.18 8.29
N TYR A 654 -3.78 -35.86 7.16
CA TYR A 654 -4.89 -35.60 6.28
C TYR A 654 -5.61 -36.90 5.85
N GLY A 655 -6.80 -36.77 5.32
CA GLY A 655 -7.63 -37.87 4.84
C GLY A 655 -8.72 -38.28 5.81
N GLY A 656 -9.66 -39.06 5.30
CA GLY A 656 -10.86 -39.52 5.99
C GLY A 656 -11.93 -39.97 4.99
N ALA A 657 -13.22 -39.80 5.31
CA ALA A 657 -14.33 -40.19 4.45
C ALA A 657 -15.36 -39.05 4.20
N THR A 658 -15.07 -37.85 4.62
CA THR A 658 -15.98 -36.67 4.53
C THR A 658 -15.74 -35.90 3.24
N ALA A 659 -16.33 -36.31 2.14
CA ALA A 659 -16.09 -35.76 0.81
C ALA A 659 -16.40 -34.24 0.69
N ASN A 660 -17.34 -33.75 1.50
CA ASN A 660 -17.71 -32.32 1.57
C ASN A 660 -17.11 -31.59 2.79
N ASP A 661 -15.99 -32.07 3.29
CA ASP A 661 -15.23 -31.39 4.34
C ASP A 661 -14.98 -29.94 3.98
N ASN A 662 -14.98 -29.05 4.98
CA ASN A 662 -14.90 -27.61 4.81
C ASN A 662 -13.77 -27.03 5.69
N SER A 663 -12.67 -26.68 5.06
CA SER A 663 -11.52 -26.03 5.70
C SER A 663 -11.56 -24.48 5.60
N GLY A 664 -12.71 -23.89 5.18
CA GLY A 664 -12.89 -22.42 5.13
C GLY A 664 -12.98 -21.86 3.71
N SER A 665 -12.32 -20.72 3.48
CA SER A 665 -12.31 -20.05 2.18
C SER A 665 -10.99 -19.32 1.89
N LEU A 666 -10.57 -19.37 0.62
CA LEU A 666 -9.51 -18.52 0.07
C LEU A 666 -10.10 -17.78 -1.12
N THR A 667 -10.18 -16.45 -1.02
CA THR A 667 -10.66 -15.60 -2.10
C THR A 667 -9.76 -14.37 -2.27
N TYR A 668 -9.33 -14.09 -3.50
CA TYR A 668 -8.37 -13.02 -3.78
C TYR A 668 -7.15 -13.07 -2.84
N THR A 669 -6.52 -14.23 -2.80
CA THR A 669 -5.35 -14.50 -1.95
C THR A 669 -4.13 -14.75 -2.81
N ARG A 670 -3.02 -14.06 -2.52
CA ARG A 670 -1.71 -14.28 -3.13
C ARG A 670 -0.76 -14.92 -2.14
N VAL A 671 -0.03 -15.94 -2.58
CA VAL A 671 1.11 -16.54 -1.88
C VAL A 671 2.34 -16.30 -2.75
N GLN A 672 3.36 -15.64 -2.22
CA GLN A 672 4.52 -15.18 -2.97
C GLN A 672 5.81 -15.61 -2.29
N PHE A 673 6.83 -15.97 -3.09
CA PHE A 673 8.20 -16.31 -2.66
C PHE A 673 8.29 -17.44 -1.63
N ALA A 674 7.30 -18.33 -1.62
CA ALA A 674 7.18 -19.43 -0.68
C ALA A 674 7.95 -20.67 -1.13
N GLY A 675 7.72 -21.77 -0.40
CA GLY A 675 8.34 -23.07 -0.63
C GLY A 675 9.62 -23.26 0.19
N PHE A 676 9.87 -24.46 0.67
CA PHE A 676 11.06 -24.74 1.45
C PHE A 676 11.38 -26.21 1.52
N ALA A 677 12.60 -26.58 1.18
CA ALA A 677 13.10 -27.94 1.37
C ALA A 677 13.31 -28.26 2.85
N ILE A 678 12.40 -29.04 3.43
CA ILE A 678 12.44 -29.46 4.85
C ILE A 678 13.67 -30.34 5.11
N ASN A 679 14.07 -31.15 4.14
CA ASN A 679 15.22 -32.03 4.28
C ASN A 679 15.88 -32.34 2.90
N THR A 680 17.04 -32.96 2.96
CA THR A 680 17.83 -33.33 1.76
C THR A 680 17.25 -34.58 1.00
N GLN A 681 16.07 -35.06 1.38
CA GLN A 681 15.44 -36.27 0.81
C GLN A 681 14.30 -35.94 -0.16
N GLY A 682 14.12 -34.64 -0.50
CA GLY A 682 13.10 -34.16 -1.42
C GLY A 682 11.72 -34.02 -0.77
N ASN A 683 11.66 -33.86 0.57
CA ASN A 683 10.44 -33.37 1.22
C ASN A 683 10.47 -31.86 1.27
N GLU A 684 9.54 -31.23 0.61
CA GLU A 684 9.49 -29.79 0.39
C GLU A 684 8.10 -29.24 0.75
N LEU A 685 8.01 -27.94 1.00
CA LEU A 685 6.75 -27.23 1.20
C LEU A 685 6.38 -26.49 -0.08
N ASN A 686 5.14 -26.62 -0.48
CA ASN A 686 4.57 -25.95 -1.65
C ASN A 686 4.13 -24.52 -1.34
N GLY A 687 3.77 -23.77 -2.37
CA GLY A 687 3.09 -22.49 -2.17
C GLY A 687 1.79 -22.67 -1.42
N ILE A 688 0.89 -23.52 -1.92
CA ILE A 688 -0.33 -23.94 -1.22
C ILE A 688 -0.49 -25.46 -1.36
N THR A 689 -0.54 -26.17 -0.24
CA THR A 689 -0.86 -27.61 -0.19
C THR A 689 -2.32 -27.81 0.23
N PHE A 690 -3.11 -28.52 -0.60
CA PHE A 690 -4.46 -28.98 -0.27
C PHE A 690 -4.45 -30.50 -0.05
N ALA A 691 -4.32 -30.93 1.18
CA ALA A 691 -4.23 -32.35 1.52
C ALA A 691 -5.53 -32.90 2.13
N GLY A 692 -6.24 -33.75 1.38
CA GLY A 692 -7.53 -34.32 1.79
C GLY A 692 -8.64 -33.27 1.98
N VAL A 693 -8.53 -32.11 1.32
CA VAL A 693 -9.50 -31.01 1.44
C VAL A 693 -10.76 -31.34 0.63
N GLY A 694 -11.92 -31.14 1.26
CA GLY A 694 -13.22 -31.50 0.67
C GLY A 694 -13.87 -30.40 -0.15
N SER A 695 -14.91 -30.78 -0.88
CA SER A 695 -15.67 -29.90 -1.79
C SER A 695 -16.49 -28.81 -1.07
N GLY A 696 -16.55 -28.81 0.26
CA GLY A 696 -17.17 -27.75 1.06
C GLY A 696 -16.30 -26.50 1.22
N THR A 697 -15.00 -26.62 0.96
CA THR A 697 -14.04 -25.49 1.00
C THR A 697 -14.20 -24.62 -0.24
N ASN A 698 -14.29 -23.29 -0.06
CA ASN A 698 -14.45 -22.33 -1.16
C ASN A 698 -13.09 -21.75 -1.57
N VAL A 699 -12.66 -21.99 -2.81
CA VAL A 699 -11.39 -21.45 -3.33
C VAL A 699 -11.65 -20.76 -4.67
N ASP A 700 -11.45 -19.44 -4.69
CA ASP A 700 -11.70 -18.62 -5.88
C ASP A 700 -10.75 -17.41 -5.93
N HIS A 701 -10.12 -17.11 -7.07
CA HIS A 701 -9.12 -16.07 -7.23
C HIS A 701 -7.92 -16.22 -6.29
N ILE A 702 -7.13 -17.27 -6.52
CA ILE A 702 -5.86 -17.49 -5.81
C ILE A 702 -4.66 -17.41 -6.75
N GLN A 703 -3.55 -16.89 -6.24
CA GLN A 703 -2.28 -16.86 -6.95
C GLN A 703 -1.16 -17.46 -6.11
N VAL A 704 -0.27 -18.22 -6.76
CA VAL A 704 1.08 -18.52 -6.24
C VAL A 704 2.11 -17.96 -7.20
N HIS A 705 3.03 -17.17 -6.67
CA HIS A 705 4.10 -16.52 -7.42
C HIS A 705 5.48 -16.90 -6.88
N ASN A 706 6.36 -17.38 -7.76
CA ASN A 706 7.75 -17.68 -7.41
C ASN A 706 7.89 -18.57 -6.16
N ASN A 707 7.40 -19.77 -6.26
CA ASN A 707 7.57 -20.80 -5.22
C ASN A 707 8.77 -21.72 -5.55
N SER A 708 9.45 -22.26 -4.53
CA SER A 708 10.63 -23.13 -4.76
C SER A 708 10.29 -24.59 -5.02
N ASP A 709 9.06 -25.00 -4.79
CA ASP A 709 8.52 -26.31 -5.06
C ASP A 709 7.25 -26.14 -5.90
N ASP A 710 6.21 -26.96 -5.72
CA ASP A 710 4.99 -26.82 -6.49
C ASP A 710 4.22 -25.52 -6.18
N GLY A 711 3.58 -24.96 -7.20
CA GLY A 711 2.69 -23.83 -7.00
C GLY A 711 1.50 -24.21 -6.12
N VAL A 712 0.69 -25.14 -6.59
CA VAL A 712 -0.39 -25.77 -5.81
C VAL A 712 -0.32 -27.29 -5.92
N GLU A 713 -0.33 -27.97 -4.79
CA GLU A 713 -0.36 -29.43 -4.76
C GLU A 713 -1.62 -29.96 -4.07
N PHE A 714 -2.24 -31.00 -4.68
CA PHE A 714 -3.47 -31.62 -4.21
C PHE A 714 -3.23 -33.08 -3.83
N PHE A 715 -3.10 -33.37 -2.56
CA PHE A 715 -3.04 -34.77 -2.04
C PHE A 715 -4.43 -35.33 -1.78
N GLY A 716 -5.10 -35.83 -2.79
CA GLY A 716 -6.44 -36.40 -2.67
C GLY A 716 -7.51 -35.35 -2.36
N GLY A 717 -8.67 -35.81 -1.88
CA GLY A 717 -9.80 -34.91 -1.62
C GLY A 717 -10.54 -34.47 -2.89
N GLY A 718 -11.31 -33.37 -2.76
CA GLY A 718 -12.19 -32.93 -3.84
C GLY A 718 -12.47 -31.41 -3.81
N VAL A 719 -11.54 -30.63 -3.27
CA VAL A 719 -11.66 -29.15 -3.29
C VAL A 719 -11.71 -28.64 -4.73
N ASN A 720 -12.53 -27.64 -4.96
CA ASN A 720 -12.68 -27.04 -6.29
C ASN A 720 -12.09 -25.64 -6.30
N VAL A 721 -11.34 -25.31 -7.36
CA VAL A 721 -10.63 -24.03 -7.52
C VAL A 721 -11.11 -23.31 -8.78
N ARG A 722 -11.49 -22.04 -8.64
CA ARG A 722 -11.81 -21.17 -9.78
C ARG A 722 -10.89 -19.96 -9.79
N HIS A 723 -10.50 -19.48 -10.99
CA HIS A 723 -9.57 -18.37 -11.18
C HIS A 723 -8.22 -18.54 -10.48
N LEU A 724 -7.43 -19.46 -11.03
CA LEU A 724 -6.10 -19.82 -10.56
C LEU A 724 -5.02 -19.14 -11.39
N VAL A 725 -4.09 -18.44 -10.74
CA VAL A 725 -2.92 -17.83 -11.37
C VAL A 725 -1.65 -18.42 -10.77
N LEU A 726 -0.78 -18.99 -11.61
CA LEU A 726 0.49 -19.56 -11.18
C LEU A 726 1.62 -19.01 -12.03
N THR A 727 2.59 -18.38 -11.37
CA THR A 727 3.67 -17.66 -12.07
C THR A 727 5.02 -18.00 -11.44
N GLY A 728 5.94 -18.54 -12.23
CA GLY A 728 7.35 -18.69 -11.87
C GLY A 728 7.67 -19.73 -10.80
N ASN A 729 6.84 -20.75 -10.57
CA ASN A 729 7.11 -21.84 -9.62
C ASN A 729 8.27 -22.71 -10.11
N ASP A 730 9.07 -23.26 -9.18
CA ASP A 730 10.39 -23.84 -9.52
C ASP A 730 10.38 -25.37 -9.73
N ASP A 731 9.37 -26.08 -9.22
CA ASP A 731 9.06 -27.45 -9.63
C ASP A 731 7.79 -27.44 -10.48
N ASP A 732 6.75 -28.15 -10.17
CA ASP A 732 5.53 -28.18 -10.97
C ASP A 732 4.60 -26.98 -10.59
N SER A 733 3.84 -26.48 -11.55
CA SER A 733 2.90 -25.41 -11.21
C SER A 733 1.62 -25.95 -10.59
N ILE A 734 1.13 -27.10 -11.09
CA ILE A 734 -0.03 -27.84 -10.54
C ILE A 734 0.37 -29.29 -10.38
N ASP A 735 0.37 -29.81 -9.15
CA ASP A 735 0.44 -31.26 -8.93
C ASP A 735 -0.86 -31.84 -8.35
N THR A 736 -1.25 -33.00 -8.84
CA THR A 736 -2.46 -33.73 -8.41
C THR A 736 -2.16 -35.19 -8.14
N ASP A 737 -2.20 -35.59 -6.87
CA ASP A 737 -1.85 -36.94 -6.44
C ASP A 737 -2.89 -37.51 -5.44
N ASN A 738 -2.65 -38.72 -4.95
CA ASN A 738 -3.32 -39.40 -3.83
C ASN A 738 -4.84 -39.51 -3.94
N GLY A 739 -5.39 -39.48 -5.20
CA GLY A 739 -6.82 -39.66 -5.45
C GLY A 739 -7.58 -38.34 -5.53
N TYR A 740 -6.93 -37.24 -5.84
CA TYR A 740 -7.60 -35.95 -6.05
C TYR A 740 -8.66 -36.02 -7.16
N ASN A 741 -9.87 -35.54 -6.89
CA ASN A 741 -10.98 -35.55 -7.85
C ASN A 741 -11.77 -34.23 -7.91
N GLY A 742 -11.12 -33.11 -7.60
CA GLY A 742 -11.69 -31.76 -7.68
C GLY A 742 -11.77 -31.19 -9.11
N ARG A 743 -12.25 -29.95 -9.20
CA ARG A 743 -12.41 -29.19 -10.44
C ARG A 743 -11.57 -27.92 -10.38
N ILE A 744 -10.93 -27.59 -11.51
CA ILE A 744 -10.20 -26.32 -11.69
C ILE A 744 -10.77 -25.65 -12.93
N GLN A 745 -11.14 -24.37 -12.83
CA GLN A 745 -11.59 -23.60 -14.01
C GLN A 745 -10.97 -22.21 -14.00
N PHE A 746 -10.58 -21.74 -15.20
CA PHE A 746 -9.84 -20.51 -15.44
C PHE A 746 -8.46 -20.51 -14.77
N ALA A 747 -7.54 -21.27 -15.35
CA ALA A 747 -6.16 -21.37 -14.87
C ALA A 747 -5.18 -20.69 -15.85
N ILE A 748 -4.43 -19.69 -15.39
CA ILE A 748 -3.29 -19.11 -16.08
C ILE A 748 -2.03 -19.62 -15.42
N VAL A 749 -1.15 -20.24 -16.20
CA VAL A 749 0.16 -20.71 -15.73
C VAL A 749 1.24 -20.17 -16.65
N THR A 750 2.27 -19.52 -16.06
CA THR A 750 3.45 -19.04 -16.78
C THR A 750 4.71 -19.46 -16.02
N GLN A 751 5.58 -20.23 -16.68
CA GLN A 751 6.90 -20.57 -16.12
C GLN A 751 7.90 -19.43 -16.31
N ARG A 752 8.81 -19.26 -15.36
CA ARG A 752 9.94 -18.34 -15.51
C ARG A 752 11.05 -18.95 -16.37
N ALA A 753 11.95 -18.11 -16.88
CA ALA A 753 12.96 -18.54 -17.85
C ALA A 753 13.99 -19.51 -17.25
N ASN A 754 14.28 -19.45 -15.97
CA ASN A 754 15.35 -20.19 -15.27
C ASN A 754 14.86 -21.16 -14.20
N GLY A 755 13.55 -21.33 -14.00
CA GLY A 755 12.94 -22.24 -13.02
C GLY A 755 11.74 -23.00 -13.59
N GLY A 756 11.31 -24.05 -12.89
CA GLY A 756 10.19 -24.90 -13.24
C GLY A 756 10.60 -26.27 -13.77
N ASP A 757 9.81 -27.30 -13.47
CA ASP A 757 9.90 -28.63 -14.10
C ASP A 757 8.72 -28.82 -15.07
N ASN A 758 7.65 -29.50 -14.72
CA ASN A 758 6.48 -29.57 -15.58
C ASN A 758 5.50 -28.44 -15.25
N ILE A 759 4.55 -28.15 -16.15
CA ILE A 759 3.45 -27.25 -15.77
C ILE A 759 2.42 -27.99 -14.93
N ASN A 760 2.11 -29.25 -15.30
CA ASN A 760 1.20 -30.09 -14.57
C ASN A 760 1.79 -31.49 -14.40
N GLU A 761 1.99 -31.91 -13.16
CA GLU A 761 2.20 -33.32 -12.81
C GLU A 761 0.87 -33.93 -12.34
N ALA A 762 0.61 -35.15 -12.73
CA ALA A 762 -0.58 -35.86 -12.29
C ALA A 762 -0.23 -37.31 -12.05
N SER A 763 -0.47 -37.77 -10.83
CA SER A 763 -0.18 -39.14 -10.42
C SER A 763 -1.29 -39.74 -9.54
N SER A 764 -1.12 -41.01 -9.18
CA SER A 764 -1.97 -41.74 -8.24
C SER A 764 -1.19 -42.91 -7.66
N VAL A 765 -1.75 -43.63 -6.71
CA VAL A 765 -1.09 -44.78 -6.08
C VAL A 765 -0.99 -45.98 -7.02
N ALA A 766 -2.07 -46.28 -7.72
CA ALA A 766 -2.15 -47.42 -8.65
C ALA A 766 -3.38 -47.31 -9.57
N PRO A 767 -3.32 -47.90 -10.78
CA PRO A 767 -4.47 -47.94 -11.66
C PRO A 767 -5.71 -48.56 -10.98
N GLY A 768 -6.86 -47.88 -11.12
CA GLY A 768 -8.16 -48.36 -10.67
C GLY A 768 -8.45 -48.28 -9.16
N VAL A 769 -7.52 -47.76 -8.34
CA VAL A 769 -7.71 -47.59 -6.88
C VAL A 769 -8.00 -46.15 -6.55
N LEU A 770 -9.28 -45.74 -6.50
CA LEU A 770 -9.69 -44.35 -6.34
C LEU A 770 -8.78 -43.41 -7.15
N PRO A 771 -8.77 -43.49 -8.48
CA PRO A 771 -7.77 -42.80 -9.31
C PRO A 771 -7.83 -41.30 -9.10
N SER A 772 -6.69 -40.64 -9.19
CA SER A 772 -6.65 -39.20 -9.33
C SER A 772 -7.35 -38.78 -10.64
N ASN A 773 -8.43 -38.05 -10.51
CA ASN A 773 -9.31 -37.66 -11.62
C ASN A 773 -9.64 -36.14 -11.60
N PRO A 774 -8.61 -35.29 -11.66
CA PRO A 774 -8.83 -33.87 -11.77
C PRO A 774 -9.64 -33.55 -13.04
N MET A 775 -10.57 -32.59 -12.92
CA MET A 775 -11.22 -32.00 -14.09
C MET A 775 -10.80 -30.54 -14.23
N VAL A 776 -10.09 -30.21 -15.30
CA VAL A 776 -9.56 -28.87 -15.55
C VAL A 776 -10.20 -28.30 -16.81
N ALA A 777 -10.74 -27.08 -16.73
CA ALA A 777 -11.39 -26.42 -17.87
C ALA A 777 -10.93 -24.96 -18.01
N ASN A 778 -10.88 -24.48 -19.25
CA ASN A 778 -10.47 -23.10 -19.55
C ASN A 778 -9.10 -22.74 -18.94
N PHE A 779 -8.07 -23.36 -19.44
CA PHE A 779 -6.69 -23.14 -19.00
C PHE A 779 -5.78 -22.62 -20.11
N THR A 780 -4.79 -21.82 -19.77
CA THR A 780 -3.69 -21.40 -20.64
C THR A 780 -2.36 -21.68 -19.94
N LEU A 781 -1.56 -22.57 -20.54
CA LEU A 781 -0.29 -23.06 -20.01
C LEU A 781 0.85 -22.55 -20.90
N VAL A 782 1.73 -21.73 -20.36
CA VAL A 782 2.84 -21.13 -21.12
C VAL A 782 4.15 -21.44 -20.43
N GLY A 783 5.09 -22.02 -21.16
CA GLY A 783 6.39 -22.38 -20.59
C GLY A 783 7.36 -23.00 -21.58
N ASN A 784 8.55 -23.36 -21.07
CA ASN A 784 9.58 -23.97 -21.90
C ASN A 784 10.53 -24.91 -21.12
N ARG A 785 10.10 -25.39 -19.95
CA ARG A 785 10.97 -26.19 -19.08
C ARG A 785 10.93 -27.68 -19.48
N THR A 786 10.48 -28.60 -18.66
CA THR A 786 10.62 -30.04 -18.94
C THR A 786 9.51 -30.56 -19.86
N ASN A 787 8.25 -30.53 -19.42
CA ASN A 787 7.07 -30.85 -20.25
C ASN A 787 5.86 -30.01 -19.83
N ALA A 788 4.84 -29.87 -20.68
CA ALA A 788 3.59 -29.26 -20.23
C ALA A 788 2.83 -30.19 -19.28
N TRP A 789 2.83 -31.48 -19.53
CA TRP A 789 2.31 -32.52 -18.60
C TRP A 789 3.30 -33.64 -18.37
N ARG A 790 3.42 -34.05 -17.10
CA ARG A 790 3.89 -35.37 -16.71
C ARG A 790 2.70 -36.16 -16.18
N LEU A 791 2.31 -37.20 -16.88
CA LEU A 791 1.21 -38.09 -16.53
C LEU A 791 1.76 -39.42 -16.05
N ASN A 792 1.51 -39.75 -14.78
CA ASN A 792 2.13 -40.83 -14.05
C ASN A 792 1.07 -41.76 -13.47
N THR A 793 1.48 -42.80 -12.76
CA THR A 793 0.76 -43.97 -12.25
C THR A 793 -0.70 -43.68 -11.89
N GLY A 794 -1.65 -44.31 -12.65
CA GLY A 794 -3.07 -44.40 -12.30
C GLY A 794 -3.90 -43.10 -12.42
N THR A 795 -3.33 -41.96 -12.89
CA THR A 795 -4.12 -40.73 -13.11
C THR A 795 -5.08 -40.88 -14.30
N VAL A 796 -6.32 -40.35 -14.18
CA VAL A 796 -7.36 -40.42 -15.21
C VAL A 796 -8.01 -39.07 -15.50
N GLY A 797 -7.31 -37.96 -15.29
CA GLY A 797 -7.77 -36.58 -15.39
C GLY A 797 -8.48 -36.21 -16.70
N ARG A 798 -9.27 -35.14 -16.66
CA ARG A 798 -9.97 -34.60 -17.83
C ARG A 798 -9.66 -33.11 -18.01
N TYR A 799 -9.09 -32.77 -19.15
CA TYR A 799 -8.64 -31.43 -19.52
C TYR A 799 -9.46 -30.88 -20.69
N MET A 800 -10.12 -29.74 -20.52
CA MET A 800 -11.11 -29.20 -21.45
C MET A 800 -10.87 -27.73 -21.76
N ASN A 801 -11.09 -27.35 -23.04
CA ASN A 801 -10.98 -25.95 -23.48
C ASN A 801 -9.64 -25.32 -23.09
N GLY A 802 -8.53 -25.94 -23.48
CA GLY A 802 -7.20 -25.50 -23.10
C GLY A 802 -6.41 -24.86 -24.23
N VAL A 803 -5.41 -24.06 -23.86
CA VAL A 803 -4.34 -23.58 -24.72
C VAL A 803 -3.01 -23.91 -24.09
N VAL A 804 -2.11 -24.49 -24.88
CA VAL A 804 -0.74 -24.82 -24.47
C VAL A 804 0.22 -24.16 -25.46
N ASP A 805 1.09 -23.32 -24.93
CA ASP A 805 2.20 -22.71 -25.66
C ASP A 805 3.50 -23.08 -24.97
N PHE A 806 4.19 -24.12 -25.49
CA PHE A 806 5.29 -24.75 -24.76
C PHE A 806 6.53 -24.98 -25.64
N GLY A 807 7.65 -24.44 -25.22
CA GLY A 807 8.91 -24.50 -25.99
C GLY A 807 9.60 -25.87 -26.04
N LYS A 808 9.01 -26.91 -25.42
CA LYS A 808 9.49 -28.32 -25.55
C LYS A 808 8.33 -29.27 -25.85
N GLN A 809 8.35 -30.50 -25.27
CA GLN A 809 7.30 -31.48 -25.50
C GLN A 809 6.03 -31.21 -24.67
N CYS A 810 4.86 -31.51 -25.24
CA CYS A 810 3.64 -31.44 -24.48
C CYS A 810 3.60 -32.47 -23.34
N PHE A 811 3.95 -33.70 -23.61
CA PHE A 811 3.75 -34.81 -22.67
C PHE A 811 5.01 -35.62 -22.39
N ARG A 812 5.21 -35.93 -21.11
CA ARG A 812 5.81 -37.12 -20.60
C ARG A 812 4.70 -38.05 -20.08
N TRP A 813 4.26 -38.98 -20.89
CA TRP A 813 3.21 -39.94 -20.54
C TRP A 813 3.85 -41.26 -20.12
N GLU A 814 3.76 -41.63 -18.86
CA GLU A 814 4.28 -42.89 -18.38
C GLU A 814 3.30 -44.02 -18.65
N SER A 815 3.82 -45.23 -18.98
CA SER A 815 2.97 -46.38 -19.32
C SER A 815 2.13 -46.92 -18.17
N SER A 816 2.40 -46.41 -16.94
CA SER A 816 1.59 -46.71 -15.74
C SER A 816 0.44 -45.68 -15.53
N ALA A 817 0.35 -44.63 -16.33
CA ALA A 817 -0.76 -43.69 -16.25
C ALA A 817 -2.09 -44.37 -16.68
N GLY A 818 -3.18 -43.80 -16.25
CA GLY A 818 -4.52 -44.29 -16.55
C GLY A 818 -4.75 -45.73 -16.09
N ASP A 819 -5.01 -46.63 -17.00
CA ASP A 819 -5.26 -48.04 -16.71
C ASP A 819 -3.97 -48.89 -16.50
N GLY A 820 -2.80 -48.28 -16.68
CA GLY A 820 -1.51 -48.94 -16.53
C GLY A 820 -1.13 -49.84 -17.72
N VAL A 821 -1.79 -49.72 -18.86
CA VAL A 821 -1.57 -50.48 -20.08
C VAL A 821 -1.09 -49.57 -21.19
N ALA A 822 -0.05 -49.98 -21.92
CA ALA A 822 0.49 -49.20 -23.00
C ALA A 822 -0.56 -48.93 -24.11
N GLY A 823 -0.56 -47.70 -24.64
CA GLY A 823 -1.54 -47.21 -25.62
C GLY A 823 -2.65 -46.42 -24.94
N TYR A 824 -3.62 -45.96 -25.72
CA TYR A 824 -4.66 -45.07 -25.23
C TYR A 824 -6.02 -45.76 -25.07
N SER A 825 -6.58 -45.67 -23.89
CA SER A 825 -7.94 -46.11 -23.54
C SER A 825 -8.84 -44.88 -23.27
N PRO A 826 -9.84 -44.59 -24.10
CA PRO A 826 -10.67 -43.37 -23.96
C PRO A 826 -11.55 -43.32 -22.71
N THR A 827 -11.63 -44.41 -21.95
CA THR A 827 -12.46 -44.52 -20.75
C THR A 827 -11.63 -44.59 -19.45
N LEU A 828 -10.37 -45.00 -19.54
CA LEU A 828 -9.54 -45.29 -18.39
C LEU A 828 -8.27 -44.44 -18.30
N ASP A 829 -7.95 -43.68 -19.38
CA ASP A 829 -6.79 -42.79 -19.45
C ASP A 829 -7.16 -41.30 -19.36
N PRO A 830 -6.20 -40.43 -19.09
CA PRO A 830 -6.39 -38.97 -19.17
C PRO A 830 -6.93 -38.50 -20.54
N ARG A 831 -7.86 -37.55 -20.51
CA ARG A 831 -8.59 -37.11 -21.71
C ARG A 831 -8.41 -35.61 -21.94
N PHE A 832 -8.21 -35.25 -23.20
CA PHE A 832 -8.05 -33.86 -23.66
C PHE A 832 -9.14 -33.57 -24.70
N GLN A 833 -9.88 -32.44 -24.48
CA GLN A 833 -11.02 -32.09 -25.33
C GLN A 833 -11.02 -30.59 -25.62
N SER A 834 -11.09 -30.24 -26.89
CA SER A 834 -11.04 -28.84 -27.36
C SER A 834 -9.80 -28.10 -26.86
N VAL A 835 -8.60 -28.70 -27.03
CA VAL A 835 -7.31 -28.15 -26.60
C VAL A 835 -6.44 -27.82 -27.80
N LEU A 836 -5.84 -26.63 -27.81
CA LEU A 836 -4.79 -26.25 -28.76
C LEU A 836 -3.43 -26.61 -28.13
N PHE A 837 -2.64 -27.40 -28.86
CA PHE A 837 -1.29 -27.82 -28.48
C PHE A 837 -0.27 -27.18 -29.42
N ASP A 838 0.44 -26.17 -28.94
CA ASP A 838 1.64 -25.59 -29.54
C ASP A 838 2.85 -26.00 -28.71
N CYS A 839 3.53 -27.08 -29.15
CA CYS A 839 4.70 -27.58 -28.43
C CYS A 839 5.85 -27.78 -29.44
N ASP A 840 6.93 -27.01 -29.31
CA ASP A 840 8.08 -27.00 -30.20
C ASP A 840 8.77 -28.36 -30.31
N GLY A 841 8.77 -29.10 -29.22
CA GLY A 841 9.36 -30.45 -29.12
C GLY A 841 8.42 -31.57 -29.59
N GLY A 842 7.20 -31.25 -30.03
CA GLY A 842 6.18 -32.20 -30.43
C GLY A 842 5.32 -32.73 -29.24
N ILE A 843 4.43 -33.68 -29.52
CA ILE A 843 3.42 -34.15 -28.56
C ILE A 843 4.03 -34.95 -27.41
N ALA A 844 5.02 -35.82 -27.66
CA ALA A 844 5.53 -36.71 -26.61
C ALA A 844 7.07 -36.81 -26.63
N THR A 845 7.67 -37.03 -25.45
CA THR A 845 9.11 -37.33 -25.28
C THR A 845 9.50 -38.70 -25.79
N GLY A 846 10.78 -38.95 -26.08
CA GLY A 846 11.30 -40.25 -26.41
C GLY A 846 11.16 -41.33 -25.32
N ASN A 847 10.97 -40.92 -24.04
CA ASN A 847 10.75 -41.78 -22.88
C ASN A 847 9.27 -41.97 -22.55
N SER A 848 8.37 -41.40 -23.35
CA SER A 848 6.95 -41.37 -23.15
C SER A 848 6.27 -42.54 -23.86
N ASP A 849 5.10 -43.00 -23.38
CA ASP A 849 4.15 -43.74 -24.17
C ASP A 849 3.54 -42.84 -25.25
N ALA A 850 4.25 -42.72 -26.35
CA ALA A 850 3.84 -41.86 -27.44
C ALA A 850 2.52 -42.34 -28.11
N ALA A 851 2.18 -43.62 -27.99
CA ALA A 851 0.93 -44.17 -28.53
C ALA A 851 -0.26 -43.69 -27.67
N ALA A 852 -0.12 -43.67 -26.36
CA ALA A 852 -1.12 -43.11 -25.44
C ALA A 852 -1.28 -41.60 -25.65
N ALA A 853 -0.21 -40.84 -25.64
CA ALA A 853 -0.24 -39.39 -25.80
C ALA A 853 -0.89 -38.95 -27.13
N ASN A 854 -0.45 -39.54 -28.25
CA ASN A 854 -1.05 -39.26 -29.57
C ASN A 854 -2.51 -39.78 -29.66
N GLY A 855 -2.80 -40.94 -29.04
CA GLY A 855 -4.15 -41.44 -28.94
C GLY A 855 -5.11 -40.50 -28.24
N ALA A 856 -4.70 -39.92 -27.12
CA ALA A 856 -5.45 -38.93 -26.32
C ALA A 856 -5.69 -37.65 -27.10
N VAL A 857 -4.66 -37.12 -27.75
CA VAL A 857 -4.78 -35.88 -28.57
C VAL A 857 -5.72 -36.08 -29.76
N ASN A 858 -5.64 -37.26 -30.43
CA ASN A 858 -6.46 -37.56 -31.60
C ASN A 858 -7.88 -38.04 -31.26
N ALA A 859 -8.18 -38.34 -30.00
CA ALA A 859 -9.49 -38.85 -29.58
C ALA A 859 -10.62 -37.82 -29.68
N ASP A 860 -10.32 -36.52 -29.55
CA ASP A 860 -11.31 -35.47 -29.75
C ASP A 860 -10.99 -34.70 -31.06
N PRO A 861 -11.94 -34.63 -32.03
CA PRO A 861 -11.69 -33.95 -33.30
C PRO A 861 -11.55 -32.43 -33.19
N ASN A 862 -11.89 -31.85 -32.04
CA ASN A 862 -11.73 -30.40 -31.74
C ASN A 862 -10.37 -30.06 -31.11
N ASN A 863 -9.55 -31.06 -30.78
CA ASN A 863 -8.17 -30.83 -30.42
C ASN A 863 -7.39 -30.36 -31.66
N VAL A 864 -6.54 -29.37 -31.49
CA VAL A 864 -5.72 -28.75 -32.54
C VAL A 864 -4.25 -28.88 -32.19
N VAL A 865 -3.44 -29.43 -33.08
CA VAL A 865 -1.99 -29.38 -32.97
C VAL A 865 -1.50 -28.33 -33.97
N GLY A 866 -0.97 -27.21 -33.49
CA GLY A 866 -0.54 -26.10 -34.31
C GLY A 866 -0.12 -24.88 -33.50
N ALA A 867 0.40 -23.86 -34.18
CA ALA A 867 0.94 -22.68 -33.55
C ALA A 867 -0.12 -21.89 -32.77
N SER A 868 0.25 -21.41 -31.59
CA SER A 868 -0.50 -20.43 -30.80
C SER A 868 -0.43 -19.04 -31.44
N SER A 869 -1.35 -18.16 -31.05
CA SER A 869 -1.37 -16.75 -31.45
C SER A 869 -1.67 -15.85 -30.25
N LEU A 870 -1.31 -16.34 -29.06
CA LEU A 870 -1.53 -15.61 -27.79
C LEU A 870 -0.95 -14.21 -27.84
N THR A 871 -1.67 -13.26 -27.25
CA THR A 871 -1.23 -11.89 -27.07
C THR A 871 -1.03 -11.62 -25.58
N GLY A 872 -0.02 -10.80 -25.21
CA GLY A 872 0.30 -10.54 -23.80
C GLY A 872 0.55 -11.83 -23.00
N THR A 873 1.15 -12.84 -23.62
CA THR A 873 1.54 -14.16 -23.08
C THR A 873 0.38 -15.17 -22.93
N PHE A 874 -0.80 -14.77 -22.51
CA PHE A 874 -1.88 -15.70 -22.14
C PHE A 874 -3.29 -15.32 -22.65
N ILE A 875 -3.42 -14.22 -23.38
CA ILE A 875 -4.71 -13.74 -23.94
C ILE A 875 -4.92 -14.34 -25.32
N ASN A 876 -6.09 -14.91 -25.56
CA ASN A 876 -6.41 -15.53 -26.83
C ASN A 876 -6.27 -14.60 -28.03
N GLY A 877 -5.61 -15.09 -29.05
CA GLY A 877 -5.58 -14.53 -30.40
C GLY A 877 -6.51 -15.25 -31.36
N ALA A 878 -6.15 -15.23 -32.64
CA ALA A 878 -6.99 -15.78 -33.71
C ALA A 878 -7.03 -17.31 -33.69
N ASN A 879 -5.92 -17.99 -33.41
CA ASN A 879 -5.82 -19.45 -33.44
C ASN A 879 -6.57 -20.09 -32.30
N GLU A 880 -6.47 -19.52 -31.09
CA GLU A 880 -7.18 -19.97 -29.89
C GLU A 880 -8.69 -19.77 -30.07
N THR A 881 -9.10 -18.62 -30.64
CA THR A 881 -10.50 -18.31 -30.92
C THR A 881 -11.12 -19.26 -31.98
N ALA A 882 -10.31 -19.84 -32.85
CA ALA A 882 -10.75 -20.79 -33.86
C ALA A 882 -10.98 -22.22 -33.32
N VAL A 883 -10.52 -22.54 -32.13
CA VAL A 883 -10.75 -23.84 -31.49
C VAL A 883 -12.23 -23.99 -31.20
N VAL A 884 -12.84 -25.11 -31.63
CA VAL A 884 -14.23 -25.41 -31.33
C VAL A 884 -14.36 -25.84 -29.90
N ALA A 885 -14.71 -24.92 -29.03
CA ALA A 885 -14.84 -25.16 -27.60
C ALA A 885 -16.06 -26.03 -27.28
N MET A 886 -15.91 -26.90 -26.28
CA MET A 886 -17.04 -27.61 -25.67
C MET A 886 -17.64 -26.79 -24.51
N ASN A 887 -18.86 -27.09 -24.09
CA ASN A 887 -19.42 -26.51 -22.88
C ASN A 887 -19.03 -27.34 -21.65
N PRO A 888 -18.13 -26.87 -20.76
CA PRO A 888 -17.70 -27.64 -19.57
C PRO A 888 -18.85 -27.95 -18.61
N ASN A 889 -19.86 -27.07 -18.52
CA ASN A 889 -21.05 -27.29 -17.66
C ASN A 889 -21.85 -28.54 -18.07
N SER A 890 -21.72 -29.00 -19.32
CA SER A 890 -22.35 -30.25 -19.77
C SER A 890 -21.66 -31.53 -19.24
N VAL A 891 -20.44 -31.38 -18.72
CA VAL A 891 -19.65 -32.46 -18.11
C VAL A 891 -19.89 -32.52 -16.60
N ASP A 892 -19.80 -31.39 -15.95
CA ASP A 892 -20.10 -31.22 -14.53
C ASP A 892 -20.69 -29.82 -14.31
N THR A 893 -21.81 -29.74 -13.58
CA THR A 893 -22.58 -28.53 -13.34
C THR A 893 -21.88 -27.50 -12.47
N TRP A 894 -20.76 -27.88 -11.83
CA TRP A 894 -19.92 -26.93 -11.10
C TRP A 894 -19.22 -25.92 -12.04
N PHE A 895 -18.87 -26.35 -13.26
CA PHE A 895 -18.23 -25.47 -14.22
C PHE A 895 -19.18 -24.38 -14.72
N GLN A 896 -18.66 -23.18 -14.90
CA GLN A 896 -19.34 -22.15 -15.68
C GLN A 896 -19.36 -22.54 -17.16
N ALA A 897 -20.45 -22.27 -17.82
CA ALA A 897 -20.56 -22.48 -19.26
C ALA A 897 -19.66 -21.48 -20.03
N THR A 898 -18.82 -21.98 -20.90
CA THR A 898 -17.97 -21.19 -21.78
C THR A 898 -18.10 -21.65 -23.24
N THR A 899 -17.73 -20.77 -24.16
CA THR A 899 -17.76 -21.01 -25.62
C THR A 899 -16.40 -20.76 -26.28
N TYR A 900 -15.34 -20.78 -25.48
CA TYR A 900 -13.96 -20.52 -25.92
C TYR A 900 -12.98 -21.48 -25.24
N ALA A 901 -11.84 -21.74 -25.87
CA ALA A 901 -10.68 -22.40 -25.28
C ALA A 901 -9.75 -21.35 -24.63
N GLY A 902 -8.92 -21.75 -23.68
CA GLY A 902 -8.01 -20.86 -22.94
C GLY A 902 -8.65 -20.25 -21.69
N ALA A 903 -7.81 -19.72 -20.83
CA ALA A 903 -8.20 -19.11 -19.54
C ALA A 903 -8.81 -17.70 -19.73
N VAL A 904 -8.37 -16.95 -20.75
CA VAL A 904 -8.76 -15.56 -21.01
C VAL A 904 -9.27 -15.44 -22.45
N GLN A 905 -10.53 -15.09 -22.59
CA GLN A 905 -11.20 -15.08 -23.89
C GLN A 905 -10.62 -14.02 -24.85
N ASN A 906 -10.34 -12.82 -24.36
CA ASN A 906 -9.83 -11.69 -25.12
C ASN A 906 -9.34 -10.58 -24.17
N ASN A 907 -8.82 -9.48 -24.71
CA ASN A 907 -8.27 -8.36 -23.93
C ASN A 907 -9.29 -7.57 -23.06
N GLN A 908 -10.58 -7.84 -23.19
CA GLN A 908 -11.62 -7.25 -22.34
C GLN A 908 -11.98 -8.16 -21.15
N ASP A 909 -11.60 -9.41 -21.24
CA ASP A 909 -11.73 -10.39 -20.15
C ASP A 909 -10.55 -10.22 -19.20
N ARG A 910 -10.79 -9.53 -18.08
CA ARG A 910 -9.74 -9.10 -17.14
C ARG A 910 -9.98 -9.66 -15.72
N TRP A 911 -10.45 -10.90 -15.59
CA TRP A 911 -10.70 -11.49 -14.29
C TRP A 911 -9.43 -11.57 -13.42
N TRP A 912 -8.27 -11.71 -14.04
CA TRP A 912 -6.94 -11.81 -13.41
C TRP A 912 -6.36 -10.45 -12.98
N ALA A 913 -6.82 -9.33 -13.54
CA ALA A 913 -6.22 -8.02 -13.32
C ALA A 913 -6.59 -7.41 -11.96
N ASP A 914 -5.77 -6.49 -11.49
CA ASP A 914 -5.92 -5.66 -10.29
C ASP A 914 -5.76 -6.40 -8.94
N TRP A 915 -5.74 -7.74 -8.93
CA TRP A 915 -5.51 -8.54 -7.73
C TRP A 915 -4.30 -9.49 -7.86
N SER A 916 -3.92 -9.90 -9.05
CA SER A 916 -2.72 -10.71 -9.29
C SER A 916 -1.54 -9.86 -9.75
N CYS A 917 -0.33 -10.39 -9.65
CA CYS A 917 0.92 -9.73 -10.02
C CYS A 917 1.80 -10.65 -10.89
N GLY A 918 2.89 -10.15 -11.46
CA GLY A 918 3.86 -10.93 -12.24
C GLY A 918 3.40 -11.40 -13.62
N LEU A 919 2.15 -11.19 -14.01
CA LEU A 919 1.63 -11.53 -15.34
C LEU A 919 1.89 -10.44 -16.39
N GLU A 920 2.00 -9.20 -15.99
CA GLU A 920 2.30 -8.06 -16.83
C GLU A 920 3.49 -7.29 -16.27
N ALA A 921 4.34 -6.76 -17.12
CA ALA A 921 5.49 -5.93 -16.70
C ALA A 921 5.07 -4.66 -15.93
N SER A 922 3.83 -4.21 -16.08
CA SER A 922 3.26 -3.07 -15.36
C SER A 922 2.74 -3.40 -13.96
N SER A 923 2.71 -4.68 -13.59
CA SER A 923 2.24 -5.16 -12.29
C SER A 923 3.19 -6.25 -11.77
N PRO A 924 4.44 -5.90 -11.41
CA PRO A 924 5.36 -6.86 -10.79
C PRO A 924 4.84 -7.31 -9.42
N CYS A 925 5.31 -8.45 -8.98
CA CYS A 925 5.13 -8.85 -7.59
C CYS A 925 6.23 -8.30 -6.72
#